data_1ebed1a0767929f47e5eaf22239fb460
#
_entry.id   1ebed1a0767929f47e5eaf22239fb460
#
_cell.length_a   1.000
_cell.length_b   1.000
_cell.length_c   1.000
_cell.angle_alpha   90.00
_cell.angle_beta   90.00
_cell.angle_gamma   90.00
#
_symmetry.space_group_name_H-M   'P 1'
#
loop_
_entity.id
_entity.type
_entity.pdbx_description
1 polymer ?
#
loop_
_entity_poly.entity_id
_entity_poly.type
_entity_poly.pdbx_seq_one_letter_code
_entity_poly.pdbx_strand_id
1 'polypeptide(L)'
;MFASILVDRPLKQSFTYQVPDGMVVAVGQRVVVPFGRQELTGYVVGLQSTFDATGFKVLPLKRVIDKEPVFGSGEIGLSEWMSRFYLCSQGEALALMVPGGKRESIVPAMSMEADDEVGVVRQLTPEQASAIETIGQAEYPMYYLYGVTGSGKSEVFLRSAEHVIAQGRQVIYLVPEITLTFQLAKMVQKRFADRVAILHSALTDSQRLAEWMRIRNGSVDLVIGARSAVFAPVPRLGMIIIDEEHENSYKADQTPRYHARQVAQWRCQGEHALLVMGSATPSMEAWKLAREGKIHFMELPHRVGGGKLPEISVVDMKGVSTTIGPQLEEAMRQVLQRGRQVVLFLNRRGFSYYFHCKSCGYEMTCPHCSVSLTYHKSKNLMVCHYCGYHARPVHVCPQCHSLDVGYSGFGTEMVESEVQSLFPGKRVARVDADVSASDSHQNKVRKIIEAFGEGKIDILLGTQMVAKGLNFPGVELVGIVLADSGLNIPDFRAEERTFALLTQVSGRAGRYNDKGRVVIQTFHPENAAIVAAQRGDLKAFYATELANREMTGFPPYSRLVNLVLRGRKEETVVAACATLGNLVRSLDPDGAVEVMCNDACAIERKGDYFRHHILLRSLRPGKLQAVVARALGLFKVPSGIYVEVDIDPMQML
;
A
#
# COMPACT_ATOMS: atom_id res chain seq x y z
N MET A 1 16.56 34.91 -23.47
CA MET A 1 15.89 33.62 -23.42
C MET A 1 15.12 33.51 -22.11
N PHE A 2 13.97 32.83 -22.12
CA PHE A 2 13.12 32.64 -20.93
C PHE A 2 12.83 31.16 -20.73
N ALA A 3 12.70 30.75 -19.45
CA ALA A 3 12.42 29.38 -19.07
C ALA A 3 11.08 29.27 -18.32
N SER A 4 10.24 28.34 -18.72
CA SER A 4 9.03 27.95 -17.99
C SER A 4 9.41 26.95 -16.91
N ILE A 5 9.12 27.28 -15.65
CA ILE A 5 9.58 26.56 -14.47
C ILE A 5 8.38 26.10 -13.63
N LEU A 6 8.37 24.83 -13.28
CA LEU A 6 7.51 24.28 -12.23
C LEU A 6 8.26 24.26 -10.90
N VAL A 7 7.55 24.48 -9.79
CA VAL A 7 8.13 24.42 -8.44
C VAL A 7 7.32 23.43 -7.58
N ASP A 8 7.98 22.82 -6.60
CA ASP A 8 7.34 21.93 -5.63
C ASP A 8 6.50 22.76 -4.65
N ARG A 9 5.36 23.18 -5.11
CA ARG A 9 4.34 23.92 -4.35
C ARG A 9 2.96 23.61 -4.93
N PRO A 10 1.88 23.69 -4.13
CA PRO A 10 0.51 23.45 -4.59
C PRO A 10 -0.03 24.58 -5.48
N LEU A 11 0.73 24.89 -6.54
CA LEU A 11 0.42 25.95 -7.50
C LEU A 11 0.22 25.35 -8.88
N LYS A 12 -0.91 25.67 -9.51
CA LYS A 12 -1.35 25.04 -10.76
C LYS A 12 -0.65 25.58 -12.02
N GLN A 13 0.13 26.66 -11.89
CA GLN A 13 0.78 27.32 -13.03
C GLN A 13 2.29 27.13 -13.03
N SER A 14 2.91 27.18 -14.23
CA SER A 14 4.34 27.38 -14.37
C SER A 14 4.69 28.86 -14.24
N PHE A 15 5.94 29.13 -13.87
CA PHE A 15 6.46 30.48 -13.70
C PHE A 15 7.55 30.74 -14.74
N THR A 16 7.53 31.92 -15.36
CA THR A 16 8.54 32.33 -16.34
C THR A 16 9.67 33.06 -15.65
N TYR A 17 10.90 32.61 -15.92
CA TYR A 17 12.14 33.24 -15.45
C TYR A 17 13.03 33.60 -16.63
N GLN A 18 13.77 34.70 -16.49
CA GLN A 18 14.81 35.08 -17.45
C GLN A 18 16.03 34.18 -17.28
N VAL A 19 16.56 33.66 -18.36
CA VAL A 19 17.86 32.98 -18.38
C VAL A 19 18.95 34.03 -18.53
N PRO A 20 19.86 34.19 -17.53
CA PRO A 20 20.95 35.15 -17.62
C PRO A 20 21.88 34.89 -18.84
N ASP A 21 22.46 35.94 -19.38
CA ASP A 21 23.42 35.82 -20.50
C ASP A 21 24.61 34.94 -20.07
N GLY A 22 25.01 34.05 -20.97
CA GLY A 22 26.07 33.07 -20.71
C GLY A 22 25.64 31.83 -19.90
N MET A 23 24.44 31.77 -19.37
CA MET A 23 23.91 30.58 -18.72
C MET A 23 23.24 29.64 -19.74
N VAL A 24 23.70 28.39 -19.81
CA VAL A 24 23.12 27.34 -20.66
C VAL A 24 22.07 26.57 -19.84
N VAL A 25 20.84 26.55 -20.33
CA VAL A 25 19.72 25.88 -19.71
C VAL A 25 19.02 25.01 -20.74
N ALA A 26 18.64 23.77 -20.33
CA ALA A 26 17.88 22.85 -21.16
C ALA A 26 16.61 22.40 -20.46
N VAL A 27 15.59 22.03 -21.23
CA VAL A 27 14.39 21.35 -20.70
C VAL A 27 14.83 20.04 -20.05
N GLY A 28 14.29 19.76 -18.87
CA GLY A 28 14.64 18.56 -18.10
C GLY A 28 15.73 18.78 -17.05
N GLN A 29 16.29 19.98 -16.93
CA GLN A 29 17.22 20.34 -15.86
C GLN A 29 16.50 20.92 -14.64
N ARG A 30 17.07 20.71 -13.46
CA ARG A 30 16.69 21.40 -12.23
C ARG A 30 17.52 22.69 -12.10
N VAL A 31 16.85 23.72 -11.62
CA VAL A 31 17.44 25.06 -11.45
C VAL A 31 17.09 25.59 -10.06
N VAL A 32 17.84 26.58 -9.57
CA VAL A 32 17.47 27.36 -8.40
C VAL A 32 16.81 28.65 -8.85
N VAL A 33 15.61 28.92 -8.34
CA VAL A 33 14.82 30.09 -8.65
C VAL A 33 14.48 30.90 -7.39
N PRO A 34 14.47 32.25 -7.47
CA PRO A 34 13.92 33.06 -6.40
C PRO A 34 12.39 32.93 -6.41
N PHE A 35 11.80 32.66 -5.22
CA PHE A 35 10.36 32.55 -5.05
C PHE A 35 9.92 33.25 -3.78
N GLY A 36 9.34 34.43 -3.91
CA GLY A 36 9.08 35.30 -2.77
C GLY A 36 10.37 35.68 -2.03
N ARG A 37 10.48 35.30 -0.76
CA ARG A 37 11.68 35.53 0.07
C ARG A 37 12.62 34.33 0.16
N GLN A 38 12.33 33.25 -0.58
CA GLN A 38 13.07 31.99 -0.52
C GLN A 38 13.65 31.63 -1.89
N GLU A 39 14.61 30.73 -1.90
CA GLU A 39 15.07 30.05 -3.10
C GLU A 39 14.48 28.65 -3.12
N LEU A 40 13.92 28.24 -4.27
CA LEU A 40 13.36 26.93 -4.49
C LEU A 40 14.07 26.20 -5.62
N THR A 41 14.03 24.87 -5.58
CA THR A 41 14.33 24.05 -6.74
C THR A 41 13.17 24.17 -7.73
N GLY A 42 13.49 24.52 -8.97
CA GLY A 42 12.58 24.58 -10.10
C GLY A 42 12.94 23.53 -11.13
N TYR A 43 11.96 23.11 -11.90
CA TYR A 43 12.06 22.12 -12.98
C TYR A 43 11.80 22.81 -14.31
N VAL A 44 12.76 22.79 -15.22
CA VAL A 44 12.64 23.45 -16.54
C VAL A 44 11.77 22.57 -17.45
N VAL A 45 10.59 23.04 -17.79
CA VAL A 45 9.63 22.31 -18.64
C VAL A 45 9.45 22.93 -20.02
N GLY A 46 9.99 24.12 -20.25
CA GLY A 46 9.94 24.80 -21.55
C GLY A 46 10.95 25.93 -21.65
N LEU A 47 11.34 26.25 -22.87
CA LEU A 47 12.20 27.40 -23.21
C LEU A 47 11.55 28.18 -24.33
N GLN A 48 11.67 29.52 -24.29
CA GLN A 48 11.16 30.44 -25.30
C GLN A 48 12.13 31.60 -25.50
N SER A 49 12.24 32.07 -26.75
CA SER A 49 13.17 33.19 -27.12
C SER A 49 12.65 34.53 -26.63
N THR A 50 11.34 34.71 -26.65
CA THR A 50 10.66 35.98 -26.29
C THR A 50 9.59 35.69 -25.26
N PHE A 51 9.31 36.65 -24.38
CA PHE A 51 8.23 36.62 -23.42
C PHE A 51 7.66 38.03 -23.24
N ASP A 52 6.35 38.18 -23.37
CA ASP A 52 5.71 39.46 -23.13
C ASP A 52 5.55 39.68 -21.59
N ALA A 53 6.37 40.56 -21.06
CA ALA A 53 6.42 40.90 -19.64
C ALA A 53 5.54 42.10 -19.28
N THR A 54 4.51 42.40 -20.10
CA THR A 54 3.64 43.55 -19.85
C THR A 54 2.97 43.44 -18.48
N GLY A 55 3.36 44.31 -17.56
CA GLY A 55 2.76 44.42 -16.21
C GLY A 55 3.46 43.70 -15.05
N PHE A 56 4.56 42.93 -15.29
CA PHE A 56 5.31 42.30 -14.19
C PHE A 56 6.82 42.16 -14.47
N LYS A 57 7.59 42.14 -13.39
CA LYS A 57 9.04 41.97 -13.45
C LYS A 57 9.39 40.48 -13.53
N VAL A 58 10.00 40.04 -14.63
CA VAL A 58 10.55 38.70 -14.75
C VAL A 58 11.87 38.61 -13.97
N LEU A 59 11.97 37.70 -13.04
CA LEU A 59 13.16 37.47 -12.22
C LEU A 59 14.14 36.53 -12.96
N PRO A 60 15.48 36.71 -12.79
CA PRO A 60 16.47 35.82 -13.39
C PRO A 60 16.59 34.51 -12.62
N LEU A 61 16.95 33.42 -13.30
CA LEU A 61 17.44 32.19 -12.70
C LEU A 61 18.68 32.46 -11.88
N LYS A 62 18.84 31.75 -10.75
CA LYS A 62 20.05 31.88 -9.91
C LYS A 62 21.20 30.99 -10.40
N ARG A 63 20.92 29.72 -10.64
CA ARG A 63 21.90 28.73 -11.15
C ARG A 63 21.21 27.47 -11.64
N VAL A 64 21.89 26.73 -12.49
CA VAL A 64 21.54 25.37 -12.92
C VAL A 64 22.12 24.38 -11.91
N ILE A 65 21.33 23.37 -11.53
CA ILE A 65 21.77 22.32 -10.59
C ILE A 65 22.45 21.18 -11.34
N ASP A 66 21.83 20.75 -12.43
CA ASP A 66 22.22 19.56 -13.18
C ASP A 66 23.09 19.91 -14.38
N LYS A 67 24.11 19.10 -14.66
CA LYS A 67 24.95 19.24 -15.87
C LYS A 67 24.17 18.81 -17.11
N GLU A 68 23.35 17.78 -17.01
CA GLU A 68 22.55 17.20 -18.08
C GLU A 68 21.08 17.12 -17.64
N PRO A 69 20.12 17.01 -18.58
CA PRO A 69 18.72 16.82 -18.25
C PRO A 69 18.49 15.54 -17.44
N VAL A 70 17.85 15.64 -16.29
CA VAL A 70 17.52 14.51 -15.39
C VAL A 70 16.12 13.97 -15.63
N PHE A 71 15.29 14.66 -16.41
CA PHE A 71 13.96 14.21 -16.84
C PHE A 71 13.69 14.67 -18.28
N GLY A 72 12.62 14.15 -18.91
CA GLY A 72 12.29 14.47 -20.30
C GLY A 72 10.78 14.60 -20.52
N SER A 73 10.37 14.51 -21.78
CA SER A 73 8.96 14.64 -22.20
C SER A 73 8.06 13.58 -21.57
N GLY A 74 8.57 12.36 -21.33
CA GLY A 74 7.83 11.29 -20.67
C GLY A 74 7.43 11.66 -19.25
N GLU A 75 8.38 12.14 -18.43
CA GLU A 75 8.13 12.56 -17.06
C GLU A 75 7.23 13.82 -17.00
N ILE A 76 7.40 14.75 -17.95
CA ILE A 76 6.53 15.93 -18.08
C ILE A 76 5.09 15.49 -18.37
N GLY A 77 4.87 14.62 -19.37
CA GLY A 77 3.54 14.09 -19.70
C GLY A 77 2.90 13.31 -18.56
N LEU A 78 3.69 12.47 -17.86
CA LEU A 78 3.23 11.75 -16.67
C LEU A 78 2.84 12.72 -15.54
N SER A 79 3.61 13.78 -15.31
CA SER A 79 3.30 14.79 -14.29
C SER A 79 2.02 15.58 -14.61
N GLU A 80 1.75 15.86 -15.89
CA GLU A 80 0.49 16.46 -16.31
C GLU A 80 -0.70 15.55 -16.06
N TRP A 81 -0.59 14.25 -16.43
CA TRP A 81 -1.63 13.28 -16.17
C TRP A 81 -1.87 13.13 -14.66
N MET A 82 -0.81 13.01 -13.87
CA MET A 82 -0.94 12.92 -12.41
C MET A 82 -1.61 14.15 -11.81
N SER A 83 -1.26 15.34 -12.28
CA SER A 83 -1.88 16.58 -11.82
C SER A 83 -3.40 16.60 -12.05
N ARG A 84 -3.83 16.16 -13.24
CA ARG A 84 -5.26 16.07 -13.58
C ARG A 84 -5.97 14.94 -12.81
N PHE A 85 -5.31 13.77 -12.71
CA PHE A 85 -5.93 12.59 -12.13
C PHE A 85 -6.00 12.66 -10.60
N TYR A 86 -4.92 13.09 -9.93
CA TYR A 86 -4.85 13.17 -8.47
C TYR A 86 -5.14 14.56 -7.91
N LEU A 87 -5.48 15.52 -8.76
CA LEU A 87 -5.83 16.89 -8.42
C LEU A 87 -4.75 17.62 -7.59
N CYS A 88 -3.49 17.31 -7.86
CA CYS A 88 -2.31 17.98 -7.31
C CYS A 88 -1.74 19.01 -8.28
N SER A 89 -0.71 19.75 -7.89
CA SER A 89 0.05 20.57 -8.86
C SER A 89 0.99 19.70 -9.71
N GLN A 90 1.28 20.14 -10.92
CA GLN A 90 2.24 19.45 -11.78
C GLN A 90 3.65 19.51 -11.18
N GLY A 91 3.99 20.60 -10.47
CA GLY A 91 5.27 20.74 -9.78
C GLY A 91 5.45 19.73 -8.66
N GLU A 92 4.42 19.48 -7.84
CA GLU A 92 4.44 18.42 -6.82
C GLU A 92 4.59 17.04 -7.45
N ALA A 93 3.87 16.78 -8.54
CA ALA A 93 3.97 15.51 -9.26
C ALA A 93 5.38 15.27 -9.81
N LEU A 94 6.00 16.29 -10.42
CA LEU A 94 7.35 16.19 -10.97
C LEU A 94 8.42 16.07 -9.88
N ALA A 95 8.28 16.82 -8.79
CA ALA A 95 9.17 16.75 -7.62
C ALA A 95 9.17 15.37 -6.95
N LEU A 96 8.03 14.69 -6.96
CA LEU A 96 7.90 13.31 -6.46
C LEU A 96 8.69 12.30 -7.31
N MET A 97 8.76 12.50 -8.62
CA MET A 97 9.41 11.59 -9.56
C MET A 97 10.94 11.77 -9.56
N VAL A 98 11.38 13.03 -9.70
CA VAL A 98 12.79 13.37 -9.91
C VAL A 98 13.57 13.39 -8.60
N PRO A 99 14.66 12.62 -8.44
CA PRO A 99 15.44 12.58 -7.19
C PRO A 99 16.00 13.96 -6.80
N GLY A 100 16.05 14.24 -5.48
CA GLY A 100 16.49 15.52 -4.93
C GLY A 100 18.02 15.73 -4.88
N GLY A 101 18.85 14.70 -5.11
CA GLY A 101 20.31 14.75 -4.99
C GLY A 101 20.96 15.81 -5.89
N LYS A 102 22.03 16.41 -5.40
CA LYS A 102 22.78 17.47 -6.14
C LYS A 102 24.02 16.94 -6.85
N ARG A 103 24.52 15.79 -6.44
CA ARG A 103 25.69 15.12 -7.02
C ARG A 103 25.44 13.63 -7.03
N GLU A 104 25.93 12.94 -8.04
CA GLU A 104 25.94 11.48 -8.06
C GLU A 104 26.95 10.99 -7.03
N SER A 105 26.59 9.99 -6.24
CA SER A 105 27.52 9.28 -5.36
C SER A 105 27.45 7.79 -5.68
N ILE A 106 28.60 7.13 -5.59
CA ILE A 106 28.68 5.69 -5.83
C ILE A 106 27.77 4.98 -4.85
N VAL A 107 26.85 4.18 -5.37
CA VAL A 107 26.10 3.23 -4.57
C VAL A 107 27.09 2.13 -4.21
N PRO A 108 27.38 1.89 -2.90
CA PRO A 108 28.21 0.77 -2.53
C PRO A 108 27.56 -0.50 -3.10
N ALA A 109 28.33 -1.28 -3.86
CA ALA A 109 27.88 -2.63 -4.21
C ALA A 109 27.45 -3.29 -2.89
N MET A 110 26.22 -3.80 -2.83
CA MET A 110 25.82 -4.59 -1.68
C MET A 110 26.81 -5.75 -1.62
N SER A 111 27.84 -5.63 -0.74
CA SER A 111 28.83 -6.68 -0.50
C SER A 111 28.07 -7.85 0.13
N MET A 112 27.76 -8.82 -0.67
CA MET A 112 27.01 -9.98 -0.28
C MET A 112 27.93 -11.17 -0.38
N GLU A 113 28.32 -11.73 0.75
CA GLU A 113 28.95 -13.04 0.79
C GLU A 113 28.03 -14.03 0.09
N ALA A 114 28.59 -14.74 -0.88
CA ALA A 114 27.88 -15.72 -1.67
C ALA A 114 27.59 -16.94 -0.82
N ASP A 115 26.34 -17.07 -0.35
CA ASP A 115 25.81 -18.36 0.10
C ASP A 115 25.43 -19.18 -1.12
N ASP A 116 26.11 -20.29 -1.33
CA ASP A 116 26.01 -21.14 -2.52
C ASP A 116 24.66 -21.87 -2.71
N GLU A 117 23.76 -21.82 -1.73
CA GLU A 117 22.50 -22.58 -1.77
C GLU A 117 21.32 -21.90 -2.50
N VAL A 118 21.47 -20.67 -2.99
CA VAL A 118 20.40 -19.96 -3.71
C VAL A 118 20.64 -20.06 -5.22
N GLY A 119 20.31 -21.18 -5.82
CA GLY A 119 20.52 -21.31 -7.27
C GLY A 119 20.19 -22.62 -7.94
N VAL A 120 19.34 -23.45 -7.35
CA VAL A 120 18.79 -24.59 -8.11
C VAL A 120 17.79 -24.04 -9.12
N VAL A 121 18.12 -24.15 -10.41
CA VAL A 121 17.17 -23.96 -11.53
C VAL A 121 16.09 -25.03 -11.34
N ARG A 122 15.00 -24.67 -10.66
CA ARG A 122 13.87 -25.57 -10.48
C ARG A 122 13.18 -25.76 -11.81
N GLN A 123 12.85 -27.01 -12.15
CA GLN A 123 11.97 -27.29 -13.28
C GLN A 123 10.65 -26.55 -13.08
N LEU A 124 10.19 -25.87 -14.13
CA LEU A 124 8.90 -25.20 -14.12
C LEU A 124 7.78 -26.25 -14.07
N THR A 125 6.72 -25.93 -13.32
CA THR A 125 5.49 -26.73 -13.45
C THR A 125 4.82 -26.44 -14.80
N PRO A 126 3.95 -27.33 -15.30
CA PRO A 126 3.21 -27.09 -16.55
C PRO A 126 2.43 -25.75 -16.54
N GLU A 127 1.83 -25.42 -15.40
CA GLU A 127 1.06 -24.18 -15.24
C GLU A 127 1.96 -22.94 -15.28
N GLN A 128 3.16 -23.02 -14.68
CA GLN A 128 4.14 -21.94 -14.74
C GLN A 128 4.65 -21.74 -16.17
N ALA A 129 4.97 -22.84 -16.87
CA ALA A 129 5.43 -22.79 -18.26
C ALA A 129 4.36 -22.17 -19.17
N SER A 130 3.11 -22.60 -19.04
CA SER A 130 1.96 -22.05 -19.78
C SER A 130 1.76 -20.55 -19.49
N ALA A 131 1.87 -20.12 -18.22
CA ALA A 131 1.73 -18.71 -17.88
C ALA A 131 2.84 -17.85 -18.50
N ILE A 132 4.10 -18.33 -18.50
CA ILE A 132 5.23 -17.63 -19.13
C ILE A 132 5.02 -17.51 -20.64
N GLU A 133 4.60 -18.58 -21.30
CA GLU A 133 4.31 -18.59 -22.73
C GLU A 133 3.19 -17.59 -23.06
N THR A 134 2.08 -17.63 -22.31
CA THR A 134 0.93 -16.72 -22.50
C THR A 134 1.33 -15.26 -22.36
N ILE A 135 2.14 -14.91 -21.35
CA ILE A 135 2.66 -13.54 -21.18
C ILE A 135 3.60 -13.19 -22.35
N GLY A 136 4.42 -14.16 -22.80
CA GLY A 136 5.37 -13.96 -23.90
C GLY A 136 4.71 -13.69 -25.26
N GLN A 137 3.50 -14.21 -25.49
CA GLN A 137 2.71 -13.96 -26.70
C GLN A 137 2.21 -12.52 -26.79
N ALA A 138 2.12 -11.80 -25.64
CA ALA A 138 1.75 -10.39 -25.54
C ALA A 138 0.39 -10.02 -26.20
N GLU A 139 -0.55 -10.95 -26.24
CA GLU A 139 -1.88 -10.76 -26.87
C GLU A 139 -2.78 -9.77 -26.10
N TYR A 140 -2.51 -9.60 -24.80
CA TYR A 140 -3.27 -8.71 -23.93
C TYR A 140 -2.35 -7.63 -23.34
N PRO A 141 -2.86 -6.41 -23.12
CA PRO A 141 -2.07 -5.35 -22.49
C PRO A 141 -1.89 -5.56 -20.98
N MET A 142 -2.78 -6.34 -20.35
CA MET A 142 -2.78 -6.58 -18.91
C MET A 142 -3.02 -8.05 -18.57
N TYR A 143 -2.17 -8.58 -17.69
CA TYR A 143 -2.23 -9.95 -17.18
C TYR A 143 -2.34 -9.95 -15.66
N TYR A 144 -3.04 -10.93 -15.13
CA TYR A 144 -3.09 -11.20 -13.70
C TYR A 144 -2.74 -12.63 -13.41
N LEU A 145 -1.69 -12.84 -12.61
CA LEU A 145 -1.24 -14.15 -12.16
C LEU A 145 -1.75 -14.41 -10.74
N TYR A 146 -2.89 -15.07 -10.62
CA TYR A 146 -3.36 -15.61 -9.35
C TYR A 146 -2.58 -16.87 -9.00
N GLY A 147 -2.07 -16.96 -7.79
CA GLY A 147 -1.39 -18.18 -7.38
C GLY A 147 -1.32 -18.31 -5.88
N VAL A 148 -1.60 -19.51 -5.38
CA VAL A 148 -1.51 -19.79 -3.94
C VAL A 148 -0.12 -19.46 -3.39
N THR A 149 -0.04 -19.22 -2.09
CA THR A 149 1.25 -18.94 -1.44
C THR A 149 2.22 -20.10 -1.65
N GLY A 150 3.40 -19.84 -2.25
CA GLY A 150 4.37 -20.88 -2.59
C GLY A 150 4.16 -21.52 -3.96
N SER A 151 3.29 -21.00 -4.83
CA SER A 151 3.11 -21.48 -6.21
C SER A 151 4.23 -21.06 -7.18
N GLY A 152 5.20 -20.26 -6.73
CA GLY A 152 6.33 -19.83 -7.55
C GLY A 152 6.02 -18.68 -8.50
N LYS A 153 5.07 -17.79 -8.18
CA LYS A 153 4.76 -16.56 -8.95
C LYS A 153 6.01 -15.76 -9.32
N SER A 154 6.93 -15.57 -8.37
CA SER A 154 8.15 -14.78 -8.59
C SER A 154 9.04 -15.38 -9.68
N GLU A 155 9.09 -16.73 -9.84
CA GLU A 155 9.82 -17.37 -10.93
C GLU A 155 9.16 -17.09 -12.29
N VAL A 156 7.84 -17.14 -12.36
CA VAL A 156 7.09 -16.75 -13.58
C VAL A 156 7.40 -15.30 -13.95
N PHE A 157 7.36 -14.38 -12.99
CA PHE A 157 7.67 -12.97 -13.21
C PHE A 157 9.09 -12.76 -13.73
N LEU A 158 10.09 -13.41 -13.13
CA LEU A 158 11.48 -13.26 -13.54
C LEU A 158 11.75 -13.88 -14.92
N ARG A 159 11.15 -15.03 -15.24
CA ARG A 159 11.25 -15.62 -16.58
C ARG A 159 10.57 -14.76 -17.65
N SER A 160 9.41 -14.20 -17.34
CA SER A 160 8.75 -13.27 -18.25
C SER A 160 9.57 -12.00 -18.45
N ALA A 161 10.23 -11.50 -17.39
CA ALA A 161 11.16 -10.37 -17.47
C ALA A 161 12.36 -10.70 -18.38
N GLU A 162 12.99 -11.88 -18.24
CA GLU A 162 14.07 -12.34 -19.12
C GLU A 162 13.66 -12.35 -20.59
N HIS A 163 12.44 -12.82 -20.87
CA HIS A 163 11.92 -12.85 -22.24
C HIS A 163 11.83 -11.45 -22.85
N VAL A 164 11.31 -10.47 -22.10
CA VAL A 164 11.19 -9.06 -22.52
C VAL A 164 12.58 -8.41 -22.68
N ILE A 165 13.50 -8.71 -21.77
CA ILE A 165 14.89 -8.20 -21.84
C ILE A 165 15.64 -8.77 -23.06
N ALA A 166 15.42 -10.03 -23.39
CA ALA A 166 15.99 -10.66 -24.59
C ALA A 166 15.52 -9.97 -25.89
N GLN A 167 14.35 -9.31 -25.88
CA GLN A 167 13.84 -8.49 -26.98
C GLN A 167 14.44 -7.07 -27.00
N GLY A 168 15.40 -6.76 -26.12
CA GLY A 168 16.06 -5.46 -26.00
C GLY A 168 15.21 -4.39 -25.31
N ARG A 169 14.16 -4.78 -24.59
CA ARG A 169 13.32 -3.88 -23.78
C ARG A 169 13.65 -4.03 -22.29
N GLN A 170 13.17 -3.10 -21.47
CA GLN A 170 13.48 -3.00 -20.05
C GLN A 170 12.25 -3.31 -19.20
N VAL A 171 12.47 -3.74 -17.97
CA VAL A 171 11.42 -4.18 -17.05
C VAL A 171 11.50 -3.40 -15.74
N ILE A 172 10.35 -3.00 -15.21
CA ILE A 172 10.18 -2.49 -13.85
C ILE A 172 9.45 -3.55 -13.04
N TYR A 173 10.04 -4.00 -11.93
CA TYR A 173 9.45 -4.98 -11.02
C TYR A 173 9.15 -4.32 -9.68
N LEU A 174 7.88 -4.05 -9.42
CA LEU A 174 7.40 -3.47 -8.18
C LEU A 174 7.13 -4.56 -7.16
N VAL A 175 7.67 -4.38 -5.96
CA VAL A 175 7.45 -5.26 -4.81
C VAL A 175 7.01 -4.43 -3.61
N PRO A 176 6.20 -4.97 -2.68
CA PRO A 176 5.92 -4.28 -1.42
C PRO A 176 7.23 -3.96 -0.68
N GLU A 177 7.32 -2.79 -0.04
CA GLU A 177 8.54 -2.31 0.61
C GLU A 177 9.12 -3.34 1.61
N ILE A 178 8.24 -4.07 2.31
CA ILE A 178 8.62 -5.13 3.27
C ILE A 178 9.17 -6.38 2.55
N THR A 179 8.77 -6.61 1.30
CA THR A 179 9.16 -7.79 0.51
C THR A 179 10.47 -7.59 -0.23
N LEU A 180 11.00 -6.36 -0.27
CA LEU A 180 12.34 -6.05 -0.80
C LEU A 180 13.41 -6.65 0.13
N THR A 181 13.21 -7.97 0.41
CA THR A 181 14.09 -8.71 1.29
C THR A 181 15.42 -8.90 0.60
N PHE A 182 16.45 -8.96 1.41
CA PHE A 182 17.80 -9.35 1.05
C PHE A 182 17.84 -10.58 0.12
N GLN A 183 16.93 -11.54 0.32
CA GLN A 183 16.83 -12.76 -0.51
C GLN A 183 16.40 -12.48 -1.96
N LEU A 184 15.38 -11.64 -2.17
CA LEU A 184 14.93 -11.29 -3.52
C LEU A 184 16.00 -10.46 -4.25
N ALA A 185 16.60 -9.49 -3.57
CA ALA A 185 17.69 -8.69 -4.13
C ALA A 185 18.88 -9.57 -4.56
N LYS A 186 19.31 -10.53 -3.72
CA LYS A 186 20.34 -11.52 -4.05
C LYS A 186 19.97 -12.35 -5.28
N MET A 187 18.76 -12.89 -5.31
CA MET A 187 18.29 -13.74 -6.41
C MET A 187 18.32 -12.98 -7.75
N VAL A 188 17.83 -11.74 -7.73
CA VAL A 188 17.79 -10.89 -8.92
C VAL A 188 19.20 -10.48 -9.35
N GLN A 189 20.06 -10.08 -8.42
CA GLN A 189 21.45 -9.71 -8.72
C GLN A 189 22.27 -10.87 -9.29
N LYS A 190 22.11 -12.10 -8.74
CA LYS A 190 22.74 -13.31 -9.27
C LYS A 190 22.29 -13.60 -10.72
N ARG A 191 21.04 -13.28 -11.07
CA ARG A 191 20.42 -13.62 -12.36
C ARG A 191 20.70 -12.59 -13.46
N PHE A 192 20.73 -11.29 -13.09
CA PHE A 192 20.85 -10.17 -14.04
C PHE A 192 22.17 -9.38 -13.88
N ALA A 193 23.04 -9.81 -12.95
CA ALA A 193 24.34 -9.19 -12.66
C ALA A 193 24.27 -7.66 -12.46
N ASP A 194 25.17 -6.90 -13.07
CA ASP A 194 25.27 -5.45 -12.92
C ASP A 194 24.19 -4.67 -13.70
N ARG A 195 23.33 -5.34 -14.46
CA ARG A 195 22.27 -4.74 -15.25
C ARG A 195 20.95 -4.57 -14.47
N VAL A 196 21.04 -4.55 -13.13
CA VAL A 196 19.93 -4.32 -12.22
C VAL A 196 20.12 -3.02 -11.47
N ALA A 197 19.02 -2.26 -11.29
CA ALA A 197 18.91 -1.17 -10.31
C ALA A 197 17.95 -1.56 -9.20
N ILE A 198 18.35 -1.35 -7.93
CA ILE A 198 17.51 -1.62 -6.76
C ILE A 198 17.18 -0.29 -6.10
N LEU A 199 15.90 0.11 -6.20
CA LEU A 199 15.39 1.36 -5.63
C LEU A 199 14.67 1.10 -4.31
N HIS A 200 15.23 1.55 -3.20
CA HIS A 200 14.67 1.39 -1.85
C HIS A 200 14.77 2.67 -1.01
N SER A 201 14.04 2.71 0.10
CA SER A 201 13.93 3.90 0.97
C SER A 201 15.25 4.29 1.67
N ALA A 202 16.16 3.36 1.88
CA ALA A 202 17.46 3.62 2.54
C ALA A 202 18.51 4.26 1.62
N LEU A 203 18.26 4.42 0.31
CA LEU A 203 19.16 5.16 -0.57
C LEU A 203 19.13 6.65 -0.23
N THR A 204 20.32 7.25 -0.10
CA THR A 204 20.45 8.72 -0.02
C THR A 204 19.99 9.36 -1.34
N ASP A 205 19.64 10.64 -1.31
CA ASP A 205 19.21 11.36 -2.51
C ASP A 205 20.29 11.34 -3.63
N SER A 206 21.56 11.38 -3.25
CA SER A 206 22.68 11.30 -4.20
C SER A 206 22.85 9.91 -4.81
N GLN A 207 22.65 8.85 -4.03
CA GLN A 207 22.65 7.48 -4.52
C GLN A 207 21.44 7.21 -5.42
N ARG A 208 20.29 7.73 -5.04
CA ARG A 208 19.06 7.63 -5.85
C ARG A 208 19.21 8.35 -7.18
N LEU A 209 19.88 9.51 -7.20
CA LEU A 209 20.19 10.21 -8.44
C LEU A 209 21.16 9.42 -9.34
N ALA A 210 22.18 8.78 -8.76
CA ALA A 210 23.12 7.95 -9.52
C ALA A 210 22.41 6.75 -10.18
N GLU A 211 21.56 6.02 -9.43
CA GLU A 211 20.74 4.92 -9.98
C GLU A 211 19.76 5.43 -11.04
N TRP A 212 19.11 6.57 -10.81
CA TRP A 212 18.24 7.24 -11.78
C TRP A 212 18.94 7.51 -13.11
N MET A 213 20.15 8.05 -13.08
CA MET A 213 20.94 8.32 -14.28
C MET A 213 21.41 7.02 -14.97
N ARG A 214 21.79 5.98 -14.22
CA ARG A 214 22.11 4.65 -14.78
C ARG A 214 20.92 4.07 -15.55
N ILE A 215 19.71 4.16 -14.96
CA ILE A 215 18.47 3.67 -15.59
C ILE A 215 18.19 4.50 -16.86
N ARG A 216 18.23 5.83 -16.76
CA ARG A 216 17.96 6.76 -17.85
C ARG A 216 18.89 6.57 -19.05
N ASN A 217 20.17 6.26 -18.79
CA ASN A 217 21.18 6.02 -19.82
C ASN A 217 21.10 4.60 -20.44
N GLY A 218 20.12 3.79 -20.04
CA GLY A 218 19.92 2.44 -20.58
C GLY A 218 20.96 1.41 -20.13
N SER A 219 21.72 1.70 -19.05
CA SER A 219 22.73 0.77 -18.49
C SER A 219 22.09 -0.34 -17.62
N VAL A 220 20.78 -0.33 -17.48
CA VAL A 220 20.00 -1.23 -16.62
C VAL A 220 18.90 -1.90 -17.44
N ASP A 221 18.72 -3.21 -17.29
CA ASP A 221 17.65 -3.97 -17.94
C ASP A 221 16.44 -4.17 -17.02
N LEU A 222 16.72 -4.34 -15.73
CA LEU A 222 15.71 -4.58 -14.71
C LEU A 222 15.82 -3.57 -13.57
N VAL A 223 14.73 -2.87 -13.32
CA VAL A 223 14.58 -2.01 -12.13
C VAL A 223 13.68 -2.72 -11.14
N ILE A 224 14.16 -2.98 -9.94
CA ILE A 224 13.35 -3.53 -8.84
C ILE A 224 13.22 -2.50 -7.73
N GLY A 225 12.05 -2.36 -7.17
CA GLY A 225 11.85 -1.45 -6.06
C GLY A 225 10.43 -1.41 -5.51
N ALA A 226 10.27 -0.58 -4.48
CA ALA A 226 8.97 -0.30 -3.89
C ALA A 226 8.12 0.59 -4.83
N ARG A 227 6.98 1.01 -4.34
CA ARG A 227 6.00 1.87 -5.04
C ARG A 227 6.62 2.95 -5.94
N SER A 228 7.63 3.68 -5.47
CA SER A 228 8.24 4.79 -6.20
C SER A 228 9.06 4.36 -7.42
N ALA A 229 9.45 3.09 -7.51
CA ALA A 229 10.16 2.58 -8.68
C ALA A 229 9.30 2.61 -9.97
N VAL A 230 7.99 2.78 -9.84
CA VAL A 230 7.08 2.98 -10.99
C VAL A 230 7.45 4.20 -11.84
N PHE A 231 8.19 5.16 -11.27
CA PHE A 231 8.66 6.37 -11.97
C PHE A 231 10.03 6.21 -12.62
N ALA A 232 10.69 5.07 -12.50
CA ALA A 232 12.01 4.85 -13.06
C ALA A 232 12.06 5.22 -14.55
N PRO A 233 13.06 6.04 -14.99
CA PRO A 233 13.10 6.62 -16.32
C PRO A 233 13.70 5.64 -17.34
N VAL A 234 13.12 4.46 -17.47
CA VAL A 234 13.57 3.44 -18.43
C VAL A 234 13.24 3.88 -19.85
N PRO A 235 14.23 3.98 -20.76
CA PRO A 235 14.01 4.52 -22.10
C PRO A 235 13.25 3.57 -23.05
N ARG A 236 13.20 2.29 -22.77
CA ARG A 236 12.56 1.25 -23.60
C ARG A 236 11.72 0.32 -22.75
N LEU A 237 10.71 0.86 -22.08
CA LEU A 237 9.85 0.07 -21.22
C LEU A 237 9.13 -1.05 -21.99
N GLY A 238 9.30 -2.30 -21.56
CA GLY A 238 8.66 -3.48 -22.12
C GLY A 238 7.61 -4.09 -21.22
N MET A 239 7.82 -4.00 -19.89
CA MET A 239 6.91 -4.61 -18.92
C MET A 239 7.00 -3.89 -17.58
N ILE A 240 5.87 -3.77 -16.90
CA ILE A 240 5.82 -3.47 -15.47
C ILE A 240 5.19 -4.67 -14.76
N ILE A 241 5.87 -5.18 -13.75
CA ILE A 241 5.40 -6.25 -12.88
C ILE A 241 4.99 -5.65 -11.54
N ILE A 242 3.83 -6.03 -11.00
CA ILE A 242 3.39 -5.66 -9.66
C ILE A 242 3.12 -6.93 -8.87
N ASP A 243 4.04 -7.29 -7.98
CA ASP A 243 3.89 -8.43 -7.07
C ASP A 243 3.07 -8.04 -5.84
N GLU A 244 2.27 -8.97 -5.33
CA GLU A 244 1.33 -8.75 -4.24
C GLU A 244 0.47 -7.47 -4.46
N GLU A 245 -0.17 -7.39 -5.63
CA GLU A 245 -0.90 -6.22 -6.15
C GLU A 245 -1.91 -5.63 -5.16
N HIS A 246 -2.51 -6.45 -4.30
CA HIS A 246 -3.49 -6.05 -3.29
C HIS A 246 -2.92 -5.20 -2.15
N GLU A 247 -1.59 -5.06 -2.07
CA GLU A 247 -0.95 -4.39 -0.95
C GLU A 247 -1.23 -2.89 -0.90
N ASN A 248 -1.69 -2.44 0.27
CA ASN A 248 -1.99 -1.01 0.50
C ASN A 248 -0.76 -0.10 0.35
N SER A 249 0.46 -0.65 0.49
CA SER A 249 1.71 0.10 0.35
C SER A 249 1.93 0.67 -1.06
N TYR A 250 1.21 0.19 -2.06
CA TYR A 250 1.21 0.77 -3.41
C TYR A 250 0.45 2.09 -3.53
N LYS A 251 -0.32 2.48 -2.52
CA LYS A 251 -0.91 3.81 -2.39
C LYS A 251 0.02 4.74 -1.59
N ALA A 252 0.21 5.98 -2.08
CA ALA A 252 1.00 6.98 -1.36
C ALA A 252 0.19 7.61 -0.23
N ASP A 253 0.86 7.79 0.93
CA ASP A 253 0.26 8.42 2.12
C ASP A 253 0.38 9.95 2.08
N GLN A 254 1.30 10.48 1.26
CA GLN A 254 1.56 11.91 1.10
C GLN A 254 1.11 12.39 -0.28
N THR A 255 0.84 13.68 -0.39
CA THR A 255 0.48 14.33 -1.67
C THR A 255 1.69 14.40 -2.60
N PRO A 256 1.51 14.01 -3.87
CA PRO A 256 0.33 13.40 -4.50
C PRO A 256 0.06 11.98 -3.99
N ARG A 257 -1.17 11.70 -3.55
CA ARG A 257 -1.59 10.38 -3.04
C ARG A 257 -1.86 9.41 -4.20
N TYR A 258 -0.83 9.12 -4.99
CA TYR A 258 -0.95 8.23 -6.15
C TYR A 258 -1.02 6.76 -5.75
N HIS A 259 -1.54 5.94 -6.67
CA HIS A 259 -1.48 4.49 -6.60
C HIS A 259 -0.58 3.95 -7.71
N ALA A 260 0.43 3.13 -7.38
CA ALA A 260 1.41 2.64 -8.34
C ALA A 260 0.76 1.86 -9.50
N ARG A 261 -0.31 1.08 -9.25
CA ARG A 261 -1.05 0.36 -10.30
C ARG A 261 -1.62 1.31 -11.36
N GLN A 262 -2.19 2.45 -10.95
CA GLN A 262 -2.76 3.43 -11.89
C GLN A 262 -1.68 4.11 -12.72
N VAL A 263 -0.55 4.44 -12.09
CA VAL A 263 0.63 5.00 -12.80
C VAL A 263 1.21 3.97 -13.78
N ALA A 264 1.38 2.71 -13.33
CA ALA A 264 1.85 1.62 -14.18
C ALA A 264 0.94 1.40 -15.39
N GLN A 265 -0.37 1.42 -15.17
CA GLN A 265 -1.38 1.26 -16.23
C GLN A 265 -1.28 2.38 -17.28
N TRP A 266 -1.16 3.63 -16.84
CA TRP A 266 -0.99 4.78 -17.73
C TRP A 266 0.34 4.67 -18.52
N ARG A 267 1.45 4.33 -17.86
CA ARG A 267 2.75 4.14 -18.51
C ARG A 267 2.72 3.02 -19.53
N CYS A 268 2.23 1.84 -19.15
CA CYS A 268 2.16 0.70 -20.06
C CYS A 268 1.32 1.00 -21.29
N GLN A 269 0.21 1.73 -21.13
CA GLN A 269 -0.62 2.14 -22.25
C GLN A 269 0.11 3.12 -23.19
N GLY A 270 0.79 4.13 -22.64
CA GLY A 270 1.50 5.15 -23.43
C GLY A 270 2.80 4.66 -24.07
N GLU A 271 3.48 3.70 -23.44
CA GLU A 271 4.78 3.17 -23.88
C GLU A 271 4.66 1.79 -24.56
N HIS A 272 3.42 1.31 -24.83
CA HIS A 272 3.14 -0.01 -25.44
C HIS A 272 3.87 -1.16 -24.70
N ALA A 273 3.78 -1.15 -23.38
CA ALA A 273 4.36 -2.13 -22.49
C ALA A 273 3.29 -3.03 -21.86
N LEU A 274 3.70 -4.20 -21.37
CA LEU A 274 2.82 -5.12 -20.68
C LEU A 274 2.70 -4.76 -19.20
N LEU A 275 1.50 -4.85 -18.64
CA LEU A 275 1.28 -4.80 -17.20
C LEU A 275 0.97 -6.19 -16.69
N VAL A 276 1.86 -6.75 -15.88
CA VAL A 276 1.69 -8.07 -15.25
C VAL A 276 1.54 -7.87 -13.75
N MET A 277 0.40 -8.25 -13.23
CA MET A 277 0.09 -8.15 -11.79
C MET A 277 -0.05 -9.55 -11.20
N GLY A 278 0.19 -9.70 -9.91
CA GLY A 278 -0.10 -10.97 -9.28
C GLY A 278 -0.20 -10.93 -7.77
N SER A 279 -0.96 -11.87 -7.25
CA SER A 279 -1.15 -12.09 -5.83
C SER A 279 -1.78 -13.45 -5.54
N ALA A 280 -1.72 -13.88 -4.28
CA ALA A 280 -2.54 -14.97 -3.76
C ALA A 280 -3.97 -14.51 -3.40
N THR A 281 -4.15 -13.21 -3.23
CA THR A 281 -5.41 -12.56 -2.84
C THR A 281 -5.61 -11.30 -3.69
N PRO A 282 -6.14 -11.39 -4.91
CA PRO A 282 -6.37 -10.25 -5.80
C PRO A 282 -7.17 -9.13 -5.11
N SER A 283 -6.95 -7.86 -5.47
CA SER A 283 -7.88 -6.80 -5.05
C SER A 283 -9.26 -6.98 -5.69
N MET A 284 -10.32 -6.51 -5.04
CA MET A 284 -11.68 -6.57 -5.62
C MET A 284 -11.76 -5.83 -6.95
N GLU A 285 -10.98 -4.76 -7.11
CA GLU A 285 -10.85 -4.01 -8.36
C GLU A 285 -10.24 -4.87 -9.47
N ALA A 286 -9.13 -5.56 -9.20
CA ALA A 286 -8.48 -6.44 -10.17
C ALA A 286 -9.35 -7.66 -10.51
N TRP A 287 -9.99 -8.26 -9.50
CA TRP A 287 -10.89 -9.39 -9.68
C TRP A 287 -12.09 -9.05 -10.58
N LYS A 288 -12.73 -7.89 -10.34
CA LYS A 288 -13.84 -7.42 -11.19
C LYS A 288 -13.38 -7.21 -12.63
N LEU A 289 -12.23 -6.56 -12.84
CA LEU A 289 -11.69 -6.34 -14.19
C LEU A 289 -11.35 -7.65 -14.90
N ALA A 290 -10.85 -8.66 -14.17
CA ALA A 290 -10.63 -10.00 -14.72
C ALA A 290 -11.94 -10.68 -15.14
N ARG A 291 -12.98 -10.61 -14.31
CA ARG A 291 -14.32 -11.14 -14.65
C ARG A 291 -14.96 -10.43 -15.85
N GLU A 292 -14.66 -9.16 -16.07
CA GLU A 292 -15.11 -8.38 -17.22
C GLU A 292 -14.26 -8.62 -18.49
N GLY A 293 -13.25 -9.50 -18.43
CA GLY A 293 -12.33 -9.78 -19.53
C GLY A 293 -11.37 -8.63 -19.87
N LYS A 294 -11.24 -7.63 -19.00
CA LYS A 294 -10.34 -6.48 -19.19
C LYS A 294 -8.91 -6.80 -18.80
N ILE A 295 -8.69 -7.85 -18.03
CA ILE A 295 -7.39 -8.39 -17.61
C ILE A 295 -7.41 -9.88 -17.93
N HIS A 296 -6.37 -10.39 -18.59
CA HIS A 296 -6.20 -11.82 -18.83
C HIS A 296 -5.77 -12.51 -17.54
N PHE A 297 -6.59 -13.43 -17.03
CA PHE A 297 -6.43 -14.05 -15.72
C PHE A 297 -5.83 -15.46 -15.85
N MET A 298 -4.72 -15.72 -15.16
CA MET A 298 -4.01 -17.01 -15.14
C MET A 298 -3.95 -17.53 -13.71
N GLU A 299 -4.03 -18.83 -13.53
CA GLU A 299 -4.05 -19.47 -12.21
C GLU A 299 -2.85 -20.41 -12.00
N LEU A 300 -2.21 -20.32 -10.83
CA LEU A 300 -1.22 -21.27 -10.31
C LEU A 300 -1.79 -21.93 -9.04
N PRO A 301 -2.62 -22.97 -9.17
CA PRO A 301 -3.39 -23.51 -8.06
C PRO A 301 -2.57 -24.36 -7.09
N HIS A 302 -1.36 -24.81 -7.50
CA HIS A 302 -0.55 -25.76 -6.73
C HIS A 302 0.72 -25.12 -6.18
N ARG A 303 1.16 -25.58 -5.00
CA ARG A 303 2.46 -25.24 -4.42
C ARG A 303 3.59 -25.96 -5.15
N VAL A 304 4.71 -25.27 -5.37
CA VAL A 304 5.93 -25.88 -5.88
C VAL A 304 6.49 -26.81 -4.79
N GLY A 305 6.80 -28.07 -5.15
CA GLY A 305 7.33 -29.07 -4.23
C GLY A 305 6.28 -29.96 -3.54
N GLY A 306 5.00 -29.88 -3.98
CA GLY A 306 3.96 -30.83 -3.54
C GLY A 306 3.43 -30.63 -2.12
N GLY A 307 3.81 -29.56 -1.42
CA GLY A 307 3.33 -29.26 -0.07
C GLY A 307 1.81 -29.03 -0.04
N LYS A 308 1.11 -29.68 0.89
CA LYS A 308 -0.33 -29.50 1.10
C LYS A 308 -0.62 -28.12 1.72
N LEU A 309 -1.81 -27.60 1.49
CA LEU A 309 -2.30 -26.47 2.25
C LEU A 309 -2.44 -26.90 3.73
N PRO A 310 -2.16 -26.00 4.70
CA PRO A 310 -2.27 -26.33 6.10
C PRO A 310 -3.72 -26.62 6.50
N GLU A 311 -3.89 -27.44 7.50
CA GLU A 311 -5.19 -27.62 8.16
C GLU A 311 -5.52 -26.35 8.96
N ILE A 312 -6.68 -25.75 8.69
CA ILE A 312 -7.13 -24.52 9.35
C ILE A 312 -8.29 -24.85 10.28
N SER A 313 -8.10 -24.65 11.57
CA SER A 313 -9.15 -24.74 12.59
C SER A 313 -9.55 -23.34 13.06
N VAL A 314 -10.86 -23.13 13.24
CA VAL A 314 -11.44 -21.89 13.77
C VAL A 314 -11.95 -22.17 15.18
N VAL A 315 -11.56 -21.32 16.12
CA VAL A 315 -11.87 -21.44 17.55
C VAL A 315 -12.77 -20.27 17.96
N ASP A 316 -13.95 -20.59 18.48
CA ASP A 316 -14.84 -19.59 19.07
C ASP A 316 -14.31 -19.18 20.45
N MET A 317 -14.05 -17.88 20.60
CA MET A 317 -13.53 -17.28 21.83
C MET A 317 -14.62 -16.75 22.76
N LYS A 318 -15.91 -16.92 22.42
CA LYS A 318 -17.02 -16.50 23.28
C LYS A 318 -16.96 -17.25 24.62
N GLY A 319 -16.96 -16.50 25.72
CA GLY A 319 -16.84 -17.05 27.06
C GLY A 319 -15.43 -17.48 27.49
N VAL A 320 -14.41 -17.31 26.65
CA VAL A 320 -13.00 -17.56 27.00
C VAL A 320 -12.38 -16.28 27.56
N SER A 321 -11.84 -16.35 28.78
CA SER A 321 -11.27 -15.19 29.48
C SER A 321 -9.79 -14.92 29.16
N THR A 322 -9.08 -15.89 28.61
CA THR A 322 -7.66 -15.81 28.25
C THR A 322 -7.49 -15.33 26.81
N THR A 323 -6.36 -14.71 26.49
CA THR A 323 -6.05 -14.27 25.12
C THR A 323 -5.63 -15.46 24.25
N ILE A 324 -4.89 -16.40 24.82
CA ILE A 324 -4.58 -17.68 24.21
C ILE A 324 -5.63 -18.69 24.68
N GLY A 325 -6.52 -19.07 23.78
CA GLY A 325 -7.55 -20.05 24.09
C GLY A 325 -6.99 -21.46 24.27
N PRO A 326 -7.69 -22.33 25.02
CA PRO A 326 -7.19 -23.68 25.36
C PRO A 326 -6.79 -24.54 24.15
N GLN A 327 -7.50 -24.40 23.04
CA GLN A 327 -7.20 -25.17 21.80
C GLN A 327 -5.91 -24.71 21.14
N LEU A 328 -5.64 -23.39 21.11
CA LEU A 328 -4.38 -22.84 20.58
C LEU A 328 -3.23 -23.20 21.53
N GLU A 329 -3.43 -23.09 22.85
CA GLU A 329 -2.42 -23.48 23.85
C GLU A 329 -2.01 -24.95 23.67
N GLU A 330 -2.97 -25.87 23.55
CA GLU A 330 -2.69 -27.29 23.35
C GLU A 330 -1.96 -27.56 22.03
N ALA A 331 -2.36 -26.90 20.92
CA ALA A 331 -1.66 -27.02 19.65
C ALA A 331 -0.21 -26.50 19.74
N MET A 332 0.01 -25.39 20.44
CA MET A 332 1.35 -24.84 20.70
C MET A 332 2.21 -25.84 21.50
N ARG A 333 1.63 -26.43 22.57
CA ARG A 333 2.32 -27.39 23.44
C ARG A 333 2.80 -28.60 22.63
N GLN A 334 1.92 -29.18 21.80
CA GLN A 334 2.24 -30.32 20.93
C GLN A 334 3.38 -30.03 19.94
N VAL A 335 3.37 -28.84 19.33
CA VAL A 335 4.40 -28.43 18.35
C VAL A 335 5.75 -28.17 19.04
N LEU A 336 5.72 -27.46 20.18
CA LEU A 336 6.92 -27.12 20.94
C LEU A 336 7.58 -28.35 21.59
N GLN A 337 6.81 -29.38 21.97
CA GLN A 337 7.33 -30.66 22.45
C GLN A 337 8.10 -31.42 21.37
N ARG A 338 7.73 -31.27 20.09
CA ARG A 338 8.43 -31.86 18.96
C ARG A 338 9.66 -31.04 18.52
N GLY A 339 10.02 -29.98 19.23
CA GLY A 339 11.12 -29.07 18.88
C GLY A 339 10.86 -28.25 17.61
N ARG A 340 9.58 -28.09 17.25
CA ARG A 340 9.16 -27.25 16.12
C ARG A 340 8.79 -25.85 16.59
N GLN A 341 8.68 -24.92 15.64
CA GLN A 341 8.47 -23.50 15.89
C GLN A 341 7.01 -23.09 15.71
N VAL A 342 6.62 -22.06 16.45
CA VAL A 342 5.30 -21.46 16.42
C VAL A 342 5.41 -20.00 16.01
N VAL A 343 4.50 -19.55 15.15
CA VAL A 343 4.27 -18.14 14.85
C VAL A 343 2.91 -17.74 15.41
N LEU A 344 2.89 -16.70 16.26
CA LEU A 344 1.66 -16.06 16.71
C LEU A 344 1.48 -14.74 16.00
N PHE A 345 0.40 -14.63 15.28
CA PHE A 345 0.05 -13.43 14.52
C PHE A 345 -1.01 -12.60 15.25
N LEU A 346 -0.71 -11.31 15.42
CA LEU A 346 -1.65 -10.32 15.93
C LEU A 346 -1.87 -9.25 14.86
N ASN A 347 -3.13 -9.00 14.51
CA ASN A 347 -3.45 -7.90 13.62
C ASN A 347 -3.56 -6.59 14.42
N ARG A 348 -2.44 -5.83 14.53
CA ARG A 348 -2.37 -4.60 15.34
C ARG A 348 -2.75 -3.33 14.56
N ARG A 349 -3.08 -3.38 13.28
CA ARG A 349 -3.45 -2.18 12.54
C ARG A 349 -4.87 -1.75 12.86
N GLY A 350 -4.98 -0.68 13.63
CA GLY A 350 -6.19 0.04 13.94
C GLY A 350 -6.30 0.34 15.44
N PHE A 351 -5.84 1.51 15.87
CA PHE A 351 -6.25 2.13 17.13
C PHE A 351 -7.72 2.62 17.02
N SER A 352 -8.60 1.85 16.38
CA SER A 352 -10.02 2.14 16.47
C SER A 352 -10.50 1.60 17.81
N TYR A 353 -10.86 2.51 18.68
CA TYR A 353 -11.64 2.18 19.84
C TYR A 353 -13.02 1.77 19.36
N TYR A 354 -13.29 0.48 19.26
CA TYR A 354 -14.60 -0.07 18.96
C TYR A 354 -15.16 -0.76 20.19
N PHE A 355 -16.47 -0.82 20.27
CA PHE A 355 -17.15 -1.54 21.33
C PHE A 355 -17.21 -3.04 21.01
N HIS A 356 -16.83 -3.88 21.95
CA HIS A 356 -17.05 -5.32 21.87
C HIS A 356 -17.44 -5.89 23.23
N CYS A 357 -18.30 -6.88 23.21
CA CYS A 357 -18.65 -7.68 24.38
C CYS A 357 -17.76 -8.93 24.43
N LYS A 358 -17.00 -9.09 25.51
CA LYS A 358 -16.12 -10.26 25.68
C LYS A 358 -16.92 -11.56 25.93
N SER A 359 -18.16 -11.45 26.44
CA SER A 359 -18.99 -12.60 26.72
C SER A 359 -19.64 -13.20 25.47
N CYS A 360 -20.17 -12.39 24.56
CA CYS A 360 -20.90 -12.88 23.38
C CYS A 360 -20.35 -12.41 22.02
N GLY A 361 -19.32 -11.56 22.02
CA GLY A 361 -18.74 -11.02 20.79
C GLY A 361 -19.53 -9.88 20.15
N TYR A 362 -20.62 -9.40 20.75
CA TYR A 362 -21.43 -8.32 20.15
C TYR A 362 -20.60 -7.06 19.92
N GLU A 363 -20.80 -6.46 18.76
CA GLU A 363 -20.17 -5.21 18.33
C GLU A 363 -21.21 -4.19 17.90
N MET A 364 -20.91 -2.91 18.14
CA MET A 364 -21.77 -1.83 17.66
C MET A 364 -21.43 -1.49 16.21
N THR A 365 -22.33 -1.84 15.30
CA THR A 365 -22.20 -1.54 13.87
C THR A 365 -23.12 -0.39 13.46
N CYS A 366 -22.77 0.31 12.38
CA CYS A 366 -23.62 1.35 11.79
C CYS A 366 -24.81 0.69 11.07
N PRO A 367 -26.06 1.09 11.37
CA PRO A 367 -27.25 0.51 10.73
C PRO A 367 -27.36 0.83 9.24
N HIS A 368 -26.63 1.84 8.75
CA HIS A 368 -26.69 2.28 7.35
C HIS A 368 -25.53 1.77 6.51
N CYS A 369 -24.35 1.55 7.12
CA CYS A 369 -23.11 1.20 6.40
C CYS A 369 -22.60 -0.20 6.73
N SER A 370 -23.18 -0.88 7.72
CA SER A 370 -22.74 -2.21 8.20
C SER A 370 -21.25 -2.29 8.60
N VAL A 371 -20.65 -1.16 8.98
CA VAL A 371 -19.27 -1.07 9.49
C VAL A 371 -19.28 -0.81 10.98
N SER A 372 -18.24 -1.25 11.69
CA SER A 372 -18.10 -0.98 13.12
C SER A 372 -18.05 0.51 13.42
N LEU A 373 -18.69 0.93 14.51
CA LEU A 373 -18.64 2.31 14.97
C LEU A 373 -17.35 2.57 15.74
N THR A 374 -16.73 3.73 15.49
CA THR A 374 -15.53 4.17 16.21
C THR A 374 -15.90 4.94 17.46
N TYR A 375 -15.31 4.57 18.62
CA TYR A 375 -15.52 5.32 19.86
C TYR A 375 -14.60 6.55 19.94
N HIS A 376 -15.21 7.72 20.02
CA HIS A 376 -14.53 9.00 20.24
C HIS A 376 -14.55 9.35 21.72
N LYS A 377 -13.45 9.11 22.40
CA LYS A 377 -13.33 9.35 23.85
C LYS A 377 -13.55 10.83 24.22
N SER A 378 -13.10 11.76 23.40
CA SER A 378 -13.25 13.21 23.63
C SER A 378 -14.71 13.66 23.64
N LYS A 379 -15.55 13.06 22.78
CA LYS A 379 -16.97 13.41 22.62
C LYS A 379 -17.90 12.42 23.34
N ASN A 380 -17.35 11.32 23.85
CA ASN A 380 -18.10 10.19 24.41
C ASN A 380 -19.22 9.69 23.48
N LEU A 381 -18.87 9.49 22.19
CA LEU A 381 -19.78 9.05 21.13
C LEU A 381 -19.18 7.90 20.31
N MET A 382 -20.05 7.02 19.84
CA MET A 382 -19.77 6.04 18.80
C MET A 382 -20.12 6.66 17.44
N VAL A 383 -19.22 6.71 16.48
CA VAL A 383 -19.40 7.43 15.19
C VAL A 383 -19.11 6.53 14.00
N CYS A 384 -19.96 6.60 12.98
CA CYS A 384 -19.69 6.05 11.65
C CYS A 384 -19.02 7.10 10.77
N HIS A 385 -17.78 6.85 10.33
CA HIS A 385 -17.02 7.77 9.49
C HIS A 385 -17.41 7.76 8.00
N TYR A 386 -18.39 6.96 7.62
CA TYR A 386 -18.95 6.95 6.25
C TYR A 386 -20.17 7.83 6.09
N CYS A 387 -21.13 7.72 7.02
CA CYS A 387 -22.42 8.43 6.91
C CYS A 387 -22.65 9.42 8.05
N GLY A 388 -21.74 9.55 9.00
CA GLY A 388 -21.87 10.45 10.14
C GLY A 388 -22.89 9.97 11.21
N TYR A 389 -23.42 8.75 11.12
CA TYR A 389 -24.30 8.21 12.16
C TYR A 389 -23.59 8.16 13.51
N HIS A 390 -24.28 8.60 14.59
CA HIS A 390 -23.74 8.51 15.94
C HIS A 390 -24.69 7.79 16.88
N ALA A 391 -24.10 7.08 17.86
CA ALA A 391 -24.80 6.45 18.95
C ALA A 391 -24.09 6.75 20.28
N ARG A 392 -24.82 6.62 21.39
CA ARG A 392 -24.18 6.69 22.71
C ARG A 392 -23.42 5.41 22.99
N PRO A 393 -22.24 5.48 23.64
CA PRO A 393 -21.56 4.30 24.12
C PRO A 393 -22.41 3.59 25.19
N VAL A 394 -22.38 2.24 25.18
CA VAL A 394 -23.16 1.43 26.10
C VAL A 394 -22.24 0.80 27.14
N HIS A 395 -22.69 0.65 28.37
CA HIS A 395 -21.93 0.02 29.46
C HIS A 395 -22.41 -1.40 29.77
N VAL A 396 -23.46 -1.83 29.08
CA VAL A 396 -24.05 -3.18 29.18
C VAL A 396 -24.25 -3.67 27.77
N CYS A 397 -23.92 -4.91 27.50
CA CYS A 397 -24.09 -5.49 26.17
C CYS A 397 -25.59 -5.50 25.78
N PRO A 398 -25.99 -4.92 24.65
CA PRO A 398 -27.40 -4.93 24.25
C PRO A 398 -27.93 -6.32 23.90
N GLN A 399 -27.04 -7.27 23.56
CA GLN A 399 -27.42 -8.61 23.14
C GLN A 399 -27.50 -9.60 24.28
N CYS A 400 -26.50 -9.66 25.18
CA CYS A 400 -26.43 -10.67 26.24
C CYS A 400 -26.50 -10.09 27.67
N HIS A 401 -26.65 -8.77 27.79
CA HIS A 401 -26.73 -8.03 29.06
C HIS A 401 -25.51 -8.20 29.99
N SER A 402 -24.38 -8.66 29.46
CA SER A 402 -23.13 -8.75 30.20
C SER A 402 -22.53 -7.35 30.46
N LEU A 403 -21.91 -7.18 31.62
CA LEU A 403 -21.12 -6.01 31.99
C LEU A 403 -19.66 -6.09 31.48
N ASP A 404 -19.23 -7.26 30.99
CA ASP A 404 -17.88 -7.48 30.48
C ASP A 404 -17.76 -6.95 29.03
N VAL A 405 -17.79 -5.64 28.92
CA VAL A 405 -17.71 -4.90 27.67
C VAL A 405 -16.45 -4.05 27.64
N GLY A 406 -15.87 -3.87 26.46
CA GLY A 406 -14.64 -3.10 26.25
C GLY A 406 -14.68 -2.18 25.06
N TYR A 407 -13.81 -1.15 25.09
CA TYR A 407 -13.61 -0.17 24.02
C TYR A 407 -12.16 -0.18 23.49
N SER A 408 -11.40 -1.26 23.71
CA SER A 408 -10.00 -1.38 23.31
C SER A 408 -9.63 -2.78 22.86
N GLY A 409 -8.69 -2.88 21.92
CA GLY A 409 -8.09 -4.16 21.52
C GLY A 409 -6.97 -4.62 22.47
N PHE A 410 -6.56 -5.88 22.36
CA PHE A 410 -5.45 -6.48 23.12
C PHE A 410 -4.09 -5.95 22.64
N GLY A 411 -3.17 -5.61 23.58
CA GLY A 411 -1.80 -5.21 23.26
C GLY A 411 -0.87 -6.41 23.02
N THR A 412 0.09 -6.29 22.11
CA THR A 412 1.11 -7.34 21.84
C THR A 412 1.93 -7.70 23.08
N GLU A 413 2.15 -6.75 24.00
CA GLU A 413 2.86 -6.95 25.25
C GLU A 413 2.11 -7.87 26.22
N MET A 414 0.78 -7.74 26.26
CA MET A 414 -0.06 -8.60 27.08
C MET A 414 -0.01 -10.05 26.57
N VAL A 415 -0.09 -10.25 25.26
CA VAL A 415 0.02 -11.58 24.63
C VAL A 415 1.41 -12.19 24.88
N GLU A 416 2.47 -11.41 24.77
CA GLU A 416 3.84 -11.85 25.03
C GLU A 416 3.98 -12.33 26.49
N SER A 417 3.50 -11.55 27.45
CA SER A 417 3.51 -11.92 28.88
C SER A 417 2.74 -13.20 29.18
N GLU A 418 1.55 -13.35 28.58
CA GLU A 418 0.73 -14.55 28.72
C GLU A 418 1.43 -15.78 28.14
N VAL A 419 1.99 -15.68 26.92
CA VAL A 419 2.76 -16.76 26.28
C VAL A 419 3.98 -17.17 27.09
N GLN A 420 4.73 -16.22 27.65
CA GLN A 420 5.88 -16.50 28.52
C GLN A 420 5.47 -17.24 29.79
N SER A 421 4.30 -16.91 30.35
CA SER A 421 3.74 -17.59 31.54
C SER A 421 3.26 -19.01 31.23
N LEU A 422 2.64 -19.24 30.05
CA LEU A 422 2.15 -20.55 29.64
C LEU A 422 3.28 -21.51 29.21
N PHE A 423 4.38 -20.99 28.72
CA PHE A 423 5.51 -21.76 28.18
C PHE A 423 6.84 -21.37 28.83
N PRO A 424 7.00 -21.57 30.15
CA PRO A 424 8.25 -21.24 30.83
C PRO A 424 9.41 -22.05 30.25
N GLY A 425 10.53 -21.38 30.01
CA GLY A 425 11.75 -21.99 29.42
C GLY A 425 11.75 -22.07 27.89
N LYS A 426 10.70 -21.60 27.17
CA LYS A 426 10.73 -21.42 25.73
C LYS A 426 11.19 -20.01 25.37
N ARG A 427 11.93 -19.90 24.27
CA ARG A 427 12.50 -18.63 23.80
C ARG A 427 11.44 -17.91 22.95
N VAL A 428 10.87 -16.86 23.51
CA VAL A 428 9.85 -16.02 22.87
C VAL A 428 10.50 -14.75 22.35
N ALA A 429 10.21 -14.35 21.13
CA ALA A 429 10.62 -13.05 20.60
C ALA A 429 9.44 -12.34 19.93
N ARG A 430 9.47 -11.01 20.00
CA ARG A 430 8.46 -10.13 19.42
C ARG A 430 9.02 -9.25 18.32
N VAL A 431 8.28 -9.14 17.21
CA VAL A 431 8.56 -8.25 16.07
C VAL A 431 7.37 -7.34 15.83
N ASP A 432 7.50 -6.07 16.23
CA ASP A 432 6.49 -5.03 16.04
C ASP A 432 6.90 -4.03 14.96
N ALA A 433 5.94 -3.61 14.13
CA ALA A 433 6.16 -2.65 13.04
C ALA A 433 6.19 -1.18 13.51
N ASP A 434 5.83 -0.90 14.77
CA ASP A 434 5.54 0.47 15.25
C ASP A 434 6.75 1.27 15.74
N VAL A 435 7.97 0.75 15.61
CA VAL A 435 9.14 1.50 16.09
C VAL A 435 9.81 2.20 14.91
N SER A 436 9.91 3.53 15.04
CA SER A 436 10.52 4.48 14.12
C SER A 436 11.63 3.90 13.23
N ALA A 437 11.68 4.35 11.98
CA ALA A 437 12.66 4.00 10.94
C ALA A 437 14.13 4.35 11.28
N SER A 438 14.59 4.08 12.50
CA SER A 438 16.00 4.19 12.85
C SER A 438 16.74 2.92 12.42
N ASP A 439 17.90 3.08 11.80
CA ASP A 439 18.77 1.98 11.32
C ASP A 439 19.06 0.93 12.41
N SER A 440 19.15 1.34 13.67
CA SER A 440 19.37 0.46 14.81
C SER A 440 18.20 -0.51 15.04
N HIS A 441 16.98 -0.09 14.75
CA HIS A 441 15.79 -0.91 14.95
C HIS A 441 15.57 -1.92 13.81
N GLN A 442 15.80 -1.52 12.57
CA GLN A 442 15.76 -2.43 11.42
C GLN A 442 16.79 -3.56 11.60
N ASN A 443 17.99 -3.24 12.09
CA ASN A 443 19.02 -4.22 12.44
C ASN A 443 18.60 -5.18 13.57
N LYS A 444 17.84 -4.70 14.57
CA LYS A 444 17.31 -5.57 15.64
C LYS A 444 16.27 -6.54 15.12
N VAL A 445 15.31 -6.06 14.31
CA VAL A 445 14.29 -6.91 13.67
C VAL A 445 14.94 -7.97 12.80
N ARG A 446 15.93 -7.59 12.00
CA ARG A 446 16.68 -8.52 11.13
C ARG A 446 17.34 -9.62 11.96
N LYS A 447 18.05 -9.29 13.06
CA LYS A 447 18.69 -10.28 13.95
C LYS A 447 17.67 -11.25 14.56
N ILE A 448 16.46 -10.79 14.93
CA ILE A 448 15.40 -11.67 15.46
C ILE A 448 14.92 -12.64 14.39
N ILE A 449 14.72 -12.15 13.16
CA ILE A 449 14.28 -12.97 12.02
C ILE A 449 15.33 -14.03 11.67
N GLU A 450 16.61 -13.67 11.62
CA GLU A 450 17.73 -14.58 11.39
C GLU A 450 17.81 -15.64 12.51
N ALA A 451 17.76 -15.22 13.78
CA ALA A 451 17.79 -16.13 14.92
C ALA A 451 16.57 -17.09 14.95
N PHE A 452 15.39 -16.63 14.50
CA PHE A 452 14.23 -17.50 14.38
C PHE A 452 14.39 -18.50 13.22
N GLY A 453 14.94 -18.06 12.09
CA GLY A 453 15.26 -18.95 10.95
C GLY A 453 16.26 -20.04 11.30
N GLU A 454 17.24 -19.73 12.17
CA GLU A 454 18.25 -20.67 12.68
C GLU A 454 17.74 -21.56 13.82
N GLY A 455 16.47 -21.48 14.22
CA GLY A 455 15.91 -22.27 15.31
C GLY A 455 16.33 -21.83 16.74
N LYS A 456 16.95 -20.66 16.88
CA LYS A 456 17.35 -20.09 18.19
C LYS A 456 16.17 -19.49 18.97
N ILE A 457 15.01 -19.33 18.35
CA ILE A 457 13.76 -18.81 18.94
C ILE A 457 12.68 -19.84 18.66
N ASP A 458 11.86 -20.17 19.68
CA ASP A 458 10.84 -21.21 19.61
C ASP A 458 9.48 -20.63 19.20
N ILE A 459 9.15 -19.43 19.70
CA ILE A 459 7.87 -18.75 19.46
C ILE A 459 8.17 -17.33 18.97
N LEU A 460 7.65 -17.00 17.78
CA LEU A 460 7.72 -15.66 17.22
C LEU A 460 6.35 -14.99 17.29
N LEU A 461 6.25 -13.92 18.08
CA LEU A 461 5.09 -13.02 18.06
C LEU A 461 5.32 -11.92 17.05
N GLY A 462 4.33 -11.64 16.23
CA GLY A 462 4.47 -10.51 15.32
C GLY A 462 3.17 -10.05 14.68
N THR A 463 3.28 -8.88 14.07
CA THR A 463 2.22 -8.27 13.27
C THR A 463 2.45 -8.57 11.78
N GLN A 464 1.99 -7.74 10.88
CA GLN A 464 2.07 -7.95 9.42
C GLN A 464 3.48 -8.24 8.87
N MET A 465 4.55 -7.84 9.56
CA MET A 465 5.92 -8.16 9.13
C MET A 465 6.20 -9.67 9.13
N VAL A 466 5.65 -10.41 10.10
CA VAL A 466 5.81 -11.87 10.17
C VAL A 466 4.94 -12.59 9.13
N ALA A 467 3.83 -11.95 8.72
CA ALA A 467 2.94 -12.47 7.68
C ALA A 467 3.54 -12.41 6.28
N LYS A 468 4.56 -11.57 6.03
CA LYS A 468 5.03 -11.22 4.68
C LYS A 468 6.47 -11.61 4.41
N GLY A 469 6.74 -12.14 3.22
CA GLY A 469 8.09 -12.28 2.65
C GLY A 469 9.03 -13.30 3.30
N LEU A 470 8.77 -13.76 4.53
CA LEU A 470 9.68 -14.60 5.29
C LEU A 470 9.39 -16.09 5.09
N ASN A 471 10.45 -16.87 5.10
CA ASN A 471 10.41 -18.30 4.87
C ASN A 471 11.05 -19.03 6.05
N PHE A 472 10.25 -19.78 6.83
CA PHE A 472 10.69 -20.48 8.03
C PHE A 472 10.40 -21.96 7.96
N PRO A 473 11.38 -22.81 7.60
CA PRO A 473 11.19 -24.26 7.48
C PRO A 473 10.79 -24.95 8.79
N GLY A 474 11.14 -24.37 9.93
CA GLY A 474 10.83 -24.90 11.26
C GLY A 474 9.40 -24.67 11.74
N VAL A 475 8.63 -23.79 11.08
CA VAL A 475 7.27 -23.42 11.51
C VAL A 475 6.26 -24.51 11.13
N GLU A 476 5.62 -25.08 12.16
CA GLU A 476 4.56 -26.08 12.01
C GLU A 476 3.19 -25.55 12.42
N LEU A 477 3.14 -24.56 13.34
CA LEU A 477 1.89 -23.93 13.80
C LEU A 477 1.92 -22.41 13.57
N VAL A 478 0.82 -21.92 13.01
CA VAL A 478 0.51 -20.49 13.00
C VAL A 478 -0.75 -20.25 13.80
N GLY A 479 -0.66 -19.48 14.88
CA GLY A 479 -1.79 -19.02 15.68
C GLY A 479 -2.20 -17.60 15.32
N ILE A 480 -3.45 -17.37 14.93
CA ILE A 480 -4.01 -16.04 14.75
C ILE A 480 -4.81 -15.71 16.00
N VAL A 481 -4.26 -14.83 16.83
CA VAL A 481 -4.73 -14.63 18.20
C VAL A 481 -6.08 -13.92 18.27
N LEU A 482 -6.34 -12.97 17.38
CA LEU A 482 -7.61 -12.24 17.29
C LEU A 482 -7.87 -11.81 15.83
N ALA A 483 -8.65 -12.61 15.11
CA ALA A 483 -8.99 -12.32 13.71
C ALA A 483 -9.92 -11.10 13.60
N ASP A 484 -10.77 -10.89 14.58
CA ASP A 484 -11.80 -9.83 14.64
C ASP A 484 -11.24 -8.42 14.59
N SER A 485 -10.01 -8.21 15.04
CA SER A 485 -9.38 -6.88 15.01
C SER A 485 -9.27 -6.28 13.59
N GLY A 486 -9.25 -7.12 12.56
CA GLY A 486 -9.30 -6.70 11.16
C GLY A 486 -10.71 -6.38 10.68
N LEU A 487 -11.69 -7.16 11.14
CA LEU A 487 -13.10 -6.99 10.79
C LEU A 487 -13.69 -5.70 11.36
N ASN A 488 -13.22 -5.31 12.56
CA ASN A 488 -13.74 -4.17 13.31
C ASN A 488 -13.15 -2.81 12.91
N ILE A 489 -12.33 -2.79 11.86
CA ILE A 489 -11.90 -1.54 11.25
C ILE A 489 -13.11 -0.91 10.56
N PRO A 490 -13.44 0.38 10.83
CA PRO A 490 -14.56 1.06 10.18
C PRO A 490 -14.21 1.39 8.72
N ASP A 491 -14.07 0.37 7.90
CA ASP A 491 -13.72 0.47 6.49
C ASP A 491 -14.47 -0.63 5.71
N PHE A 492 -15.11 -0.28 4.61
CA PHE A 492 -15.82 -1.24 3.75
C PHE A 492 -14.91 -2.35 3.20
N ARG A 493 -13.58 -2.18 3.24
CA ARG A 493 -12.58 -3.18 2.87
C ARG A 493 -12.16 -4.08 4.04
N ALA A 494 -12.78 -3.96 5.21
CA ALA A 494 -12.37 -4.69 6.41
C ALA A 494 -12.39 -6.21 6.20
N GLU A 495 -13.45 -6.74 5.60
CA GLU A 495 -13.58 -8.17 5.30
C GLU A 495 -12.58 -8.63 4.22
N GLU A 496 -12.43 -7.88 3.12
CA GLU A 496 -11.44 -8.16 2.08
C GLU A 496 -10.01 -8.25 2.66
N ARG A 497 -9.64 -7.26 3.49
CA ARG A 497 -8.32 -7.24 4.12
C ARG A 497 -8.11 -8.36 5.11
N THR A 498 -9.14 -8.69 5.88
CA THR A 498 -9.09 -9.79 6.85
C THR A 498 -8.95 -11.11 6.12
N PHE A 499 -9.75 -11.36 5.08
CA PHE A 499 -9.62 -12.55 4.23
C PHE A 499 -8.22 -12.68 3.62
N ALA A 500 -7.70 -11.58 3.01
CA ALA A 500 -6.36 -11.57 2.41
C ALA A 500 -5.27 -11.88 3.45
N LEU A 501 -5.36 -11.26 4.63
CA LEU A 501 -4.43 -11.48 5.73
C LEU A 501 -4.46 -12.91 6.24
N LEU A 502 -5.65 -13.45 6.53
CA LEU A 502 -5.83 -14.84 6.99
C LEU A 502 -5.24 -15.83 5.97
N THR A 503 -5.52 -15.63 4.69
CA THR A 503 -5.01 -16.47 3.60
C THR A 503 -3.48 -16.42 3.50
N GLN A 504 -2.87 -15.22 3.62
CA GLN A 504 -1.42 -15.05 3.56
C GLN A 504 -0.71 -15.68 4.76
N VAL A 505 -1.24 -15.42 5.97
CA VAL A 505 -0.68 -15.93 7.22
C VAL A 505 -0.80 -17.45 7.28
N SER A 506 -1.96 -17.98 6.89
CA SER A 506 -2.19 -19.44 6.80
C SER A 506 -1.22 -20.09 5.82
N GLY A 507 -0.91 -19.42 4.72
CA GLY A 507 0.06 -19.90 3.74
C GLY A 507 1.49 -20.06 4.25
N ARG A 508 1.82 -19.60 5.46
CA ARG A 508 3.16 -19.77 6.08
C ARG A 508 3.35 -21.13 6.73
N ALA A 509 2.30 -21.72 7.26
CA ALA A 509 2.36 -23.06 7.84
C ALA A 509 2.53 -24.14 6.75
N GLY A 510 3.32 -25.16 7.03
CA GLY A 510 3.42 -26.34 6.17
C GLY A 510 4.05 -26.14 4.79
N ARG A 511 4.89 -25.11 4.59
CA ARG A 511 5.57 -24.92 3.29
C ARG A 511 6.53 -26.04 2.93
N TYR A 512 7.12 -26.70 3.93
CA TYR A 512 8.16 -27.70 3.80
C TYR A 512 7.81 -29.04 4.45
N ASN A 513 6.61 -29.12 5.07
CA ASN A 513 6.13 -30.35 5.68
C ASN A 513 4.60 -30.45 5.55
N ASP A 514 4.08 -31.69 5.57
CA ASP A 514 2.64 -31.95 5.43
C ASP A 514 1.85 -31.78 6.74
N LYS A 515 2.49 -31.32 7.83
CA LYS A 515 1.91 -31.19 9.18
C LYS A 515 1.60 -29.75 9.57
N GLY A 516 1.60 -28.83 8.60
CA GLY A 516 1.28 -27.43 8.88
C GLY A 516 -0.13 -27.24 9.41
N ARG A 517 -0.27 -26.56 10.54
CA ARG A 517 -1.54 -26.23 11.17
C ARG A 517 -1.71 -24.74 11.34
N VAL A 518 -2.96 -24.30 11.27
CA VAL A 518 -3.35 -22.91 11.55
C VAL A 518 -4.53 -22.93 12.53
N VAL A 519 -4.44 -22.15 13.58
CA VAL A 519 -5.52 -21.95 14.54
C VAL A 519 -5.93 -20.48 14.49
N ILE A 520 -7.18 -20.23 14.11
CA ILE A 520 -7.77 -18.89 14.06
C ILE A 520 -8.69 -18.71 15.26
N GLN A 521 -8.34 -17.82 16.18
CA GLN A 521 -9.19 -17.42 17.28
C GLN A 521 -10.04 -16.22 16.89
N THR A 522 -11.35 -16.30 17.15
CA THR A 522 -12.32 -15.27 16.77
C THR A 522 -13.56 -15.31 17.65
N PHE A 523 -14.23 -14.16 17.81
CA PHE A 523 -15.56 -14.08 18.40
C PHE A 523 -16.69 -14.27 17.38
N HIS A 524 -16.33 -14.28 16.06
CA HIS A 524 -17.29 -14.40 14.95
C HIS A 524 -16.89 -15.55 14.00
N PRO A 525 -16.94 -16.82 14.46
CA PRO A 525 -16.54 -17.97 13.64
C PRO A 525 -17.39 -18.14 12.38
N GLU A 526 -18.59 -17.56 12.34
CA GLU A 526 -19.54 -17.56 11.22
C GLU A 526 -19.25 -16.46 10.18
N ASN A 527 -18.33 -15.53 10.43
CA ASN A 527 -18.03 -14.45 9.49
C ASN A 527 -17.55 -14.96 8.13
N ALA A 528 -18.08 -14.39 7.04
CA ALA A 528 -17.83 -14.85 5.67
C ALA A 528 -16.34 -14.90 5.31
N ALA A 529 -15.55 -13.90 5.71
CA ALA A 529 -14.10 -13.84 5.46
C ALA A 529 -13.35 -14.96 6.19
N ILE A 530 -13.75 -15.28 7.44
CA ILE A 530 -13.13 -16.33 8.25
C ILE A 530 -13.49 -17.72 7.70
N VAL A 531 -14.77 -17.96 7.42
CA VAL A 531 -15.25 -19.23 6.84
C VAL A 531 -14.61 -19.51 5.49
N ALA A 532 -14.52 -18.51 4.63
CA ALA A 532 -13.89 -18.64 3.32
C ALA A 532 -12.38 -18.89 3.43
N ALA A 533 -11.68 -18.21 4.35
CA ALA A 533 -10.26 -18.44 4.59
C ALA A 533 -10.01 -19.87 5.14
N GLN A 534 -10.87 -20.37 6.02
CA GLN A 534 -10.82 -21.74 6.54
C GLN A 534 -10.96 -22.77 5.42
N ARG A 535 -11.90 -22.55 4.49
CA ARG A 535 -12.19 -23.47 3.38
C ARG A 535 -11.24 -23.30 2.20
N GLY A 536 -10.45 -22.23 2.16
CA GLY A 536 -9.65 -21.87 0.99
C GLY A 536 -10.49 -21.44 -0.22
N ASP A 537 -11.76 -21.01 0.00
CA ASP A 537 -12.70 -20.69 -1.06
C ASP A 537 -12.73 -19.18 -1.37
N LEU A 538 -11.71 -18.76 -2.09
CA LEU A 538 -11.57 -17.39 -2.58
C LEU A 538 -12.75 -17.00 -3.49
N LYS A 539 -13.15 -17.89 -4.40
CA LYS A 539 -14.17 -17.55 -5.42
C LYS A 539 -15.53 -17.25 -4.79
N ALA A 540 -15.94 -18.03 -3.79
CA ALA A 540 -17.18 -17.79 -3.06
C ALA A 540 -17.14 -16.48 -2.25
N PHE A 541 -16.02 -16.20 -1.56
CA PHE A 541 -15.84 -14.96 -0.84
C PHE A 541 -15.94 -13.74 -1.76
N TYR A 542 -15.20 -13.74 -2.87
CA TYR A 542 -15.21 -12.62 -3.81
C TYR A 542 -16.57 -12.42 -4.47
N ALA A 543 -17.31 -13.49 -4.75
CA ALA A 543 -18.67 -13.38 -5.28
C ALA A 543 -19.61 -12.67 -4.30
N THR A 544 -19.56 -13.06 -3.02
CA THR A 544 -20.37 -12.45 -1.94
C THR A 544 -19.99 -11.00 -1.71
N GLU A 545 -18.70 -10.72 -1.59
CA GLU A 545 -18.20 -9.38 -1.30
C GLU A 545 -18.48 -8.40 -2.46
N LEU A 546 -18.32 -8.82 -3.70
CA LEU A 546 -18.69 -7.99 -4.86
C LEU A 546 -20.20 -7.70 -4.90
N ALA A 547 -21.05 -8.69 -4.60
CA ALA A 547 -22.51 -8.46 -4.54
C ALA A 547 -22.87 -7.45 -3.45
N ASN A 548 -22.23 -7.53 -2.27
CA ASN A 548 -22.42 -6.58 -1.18
C ASN A 548 -21.99 -5.15 -1.60
N ARG A 549 -20.85 -5.01 -2.30
CA ARG A 549 -20.36 -3.70 -2.76
C ARG A 549 -21.21 -3.12 -3.90
N GLU A 550 -21.75 -3.96 -4.75
CA GLU A 550 -22.69 -3.52 -5.78
C GLU A 550 -23.97 -2.97 -5.16
N MET A 551 -24.55 -3.69 -4.21
CA MET A 551 -25.75 -3.27 -3.50
C MET A 551 -25.54 -1.97 -2.70
N THR A 552 -24.39 -1.82 -2.07
CA THR A 552 -24.06 -0.64 -1.23
C THR A 552 -23.43 0.50 -2.01
N GLY A 553 -23.11 0.29 -3.31
CA GLY A 553 -22.50 1.28 -4.17
C GLY A 553 -21.06 1.65 -3.79
N PHE A 554 -20.28 0.71 -3.20
CA PHE A 554 -18.85 0.92 -2.91
C PHE A 554 -17.94 0.48 -4.07
N PRO A 555 -16.67 0.94 -4.10
CA PRO A 555 -15.69 0.43 -5.05
C PRO A 555 -15.61 -1.11 -5.03
N PRO A 556 -15.51 -1.76 -6.19
CA PRO A 556 -15.16 -1.23 -7.52
C PRO A 556 -16.34 -0.77 -8.40
N TYR A 557 -17.55 -0.63 -7.85
CA TYR A 557 -18.73 -0.18 -8.62
C TYR A 557 -18.85 1.35 -8.66
N SER A 558 -18.23 2.04 -7.72
CA SER A 558 -18.15 3.51 -7.67
C SER A 558 -16.70 3.96 -7.53
N ARG A 559 -16.49 5.29 -7.53
CA ARG A 559 -15.25 5.91 -7.07
C ARG A 559 -15.48 6.78 -5.87
N LEU A 560 -14.46 6.85 -5.03
CA LEU A 560 -14.45 7.71 -3.84
C LEU A 560 -13.39 8.80 -3.99
N VAL A 561 -13.70 9.97 -3.43
CA VAL A 561 -12.73 11.04 -3.18
C VAL A 561 -12.88 11.46 -1.72
N ASN A 562 -11.77 11.47 -1.00
CA ASN A 562 -11.72 11.97 0.36
C ASN A 562 -10.97 13.32 0.37
N LEU A 563 -11.65 14.39 0.76
CA LEU A 563 -11.09 15.73 0.93
C LEU A 563 -10.86 15.93 2.43
N VAL A 564 -9.60 15.95 2.87
CA VAL A 564 -9.26 16.17 4.28
C VAL A 564 -8.81 17.62 4.47
N LEU A 565 -9.51 18.35 5.31
CA LEU A 565 -9.15 19.70 5.73
C LEU A 565 -8.55 19.64 7.13
N ARG A 566 -7.41 20.32 7.30
CA ARG A 566 -6.74 20.37 8.61
C ARG A 566 -6.28 21.78 8.95
N GLY A 567 -6.38 22.11 10.23
CA GLY A 567 -6.00 23.44 10.75
C GLY A 567 -5.87 23.42 12.27
N ARG A 568 -5.25 24.47 12.83
CA ARG A 568 -5.04 24.58 14.29
C ARG A 568 -6.31 24.95 15.06
N LYS A 569 -7.31 25.57 14.41
CA LYS A 569 -8.57 25.97 15.01
C LYS A 569 -9.70 25.14 14.47
N GLU A 570 -10.36 24.36 15.31
CA GLU A 570 -11.41 23.42 14.92
C GLU A 570 -12.57 24.13 14.22
N GLU A 571 -13.07 25.21 14.77
CA GLU A 571 -14.17 26.01 14.21
C GLU A 571 -13.90 26.45 12.77
N THR A 572 -12.65 26.88 12.48
CA THR A 572 -12.24 27.29 11.12
C THR A 572 -12.22 26.10 10.17
N VAL A 573 -11.78 24.91 10.64
CA VAL A 573 -11.77 23.68 9.83
C VAL A 573 -13.19 23.25 9.50
N VAL A 574 -14.09 23.23 10.50
CA VAL A 574 -15.51 22.88 10.32
C VAL A 574 -16.19 23.82 9.33
N ALA A 575 -16.01 25.14 9.49
CA ALA A 575 -16.59 26.13 8.59
C ALA A 575 -16.07 26.00 7.15
N ALA A 576 -14.76 25.70 7.00
CA ALA A 576 -14.14 25.47 5.69
C ALA A 576 -14.69 24.18 5.04
N CYS A 577 -14.87 23.09 5.79
CA CYS A 577 -15.49 21.85 5.32
C CYS A 577 -16.94 22.10 4.88
N ALA A 578 -17.73 22.78 5.68
CA ALA A 578 -19.12 23.11 5.33
C ALA A 578 -19.19 23.91 4.01
N THR A 579 -18.34 24.93 3.88
CA THR A 579 -18.26 25.78 2.68
C THR A 579 -17.89 24.95 1.44
N LEU A 580 -16.84 24.11 1.53
CA LEU A 580 -16.40 23.28 0.41
C LEU A 580 -17.46 22.22 0.07
N GLY A 581 -18.08 21.58 1.05
CA GLY A 581 -19.15 20.60 0.83
C GLY A 581 -20.37 21.20 0.14
N ASN A 582 -20.79 22.42 0.54
CA ASN A 582 -21.88 23.15 -0.12
C ASN A 582 -21.49 23.54 -1.56
N LEU A 583 -20.24 23.94 -1.79
CA LEU A 583 -19.76 24.24 -3.13
C LEU A 583 -19.79 23.02 -4.03
N VAL A 584 -19.38 21.84 -3.56
CA VAL A 584 -19.49 20.59 -4.30
C VAL A 584 -20.95 20.32 -4.70
N ARG A 585 -21.89 20.43 -3.77
CA ARG A 585 -23.33 20.23 -4.06
C ARG A 585 -23.86 21.24 -5.09
N SER A 586 -23.46 22.51 -5.00
CA SER A 586 -23.91 23.53 -5.95
C SER A 586 -23.38 23.34 -7.38
N LEU A 587 -22.24 22.66 -7.52
CA LEU A 587 -21.61 22.37 -8.82
C LEU A 587 -22.11 21.07 -9.46
N ASP A 588 -22.94 20.32 -8.76
CA ASP A 588 -23.51 19.05 -9.22
C ASP A 588 -25.05 19.07 -9.21
N PRO A 589 -25.69 19.83 -10.08
CA PRO A 589 -27.15 19.94 -10.13
C PRO A 589 -27.86 18.64 -10.46
N ASP A 590 -27.15 17.71 -11.09
CA ASP A 590 -27.68 16.40 -11.49
C ASP A 590 -27.65 15.38 -10.35
N GLY A 591 -27.05 15.72 -9.20
CA GLY A 591 -26.90 14.81 -8.05
C GLY A 591 -26.06 13.55 -8.34
N ALA A 592 -25.13 13.64 -9.31
CA ALA A 592 -24.27 12.51 -9.68
C ALA A 592 -23.13 12.27 -8.69
N VAL A 593 -22.82 13.26 -7.82
CA VAL A 593 -21.80 13.21 -6.79
C VAL A 593 -22.46 13.27 -5.42
N GLU A 594 -22.47 12.15 -4.74
CA GLU A 594 -22.99 12.07 -3.38
C GLU A 594 -21.96 12.56 -2.36
N VAL A 595 -22.38 13.43 -1.45
CA VAL A 595 -21.62 13.80 -0.25
C VAL A 595 -22.03 12.84 0.86
N MET A 596 -21.28 11.75 1.02
CA MET A 596 -21.58 10.69 1.99
C MET A 596 -21.38 11.16 3.43
N CYS A 597 -20.27 11.87 3.69
CA CYS A 597 -19.89 12.36 5.01
C CYS A 597 -19.25 13.74 4.89
N ASN A 598 -19.52 14.60 5.88
CA ASN A 598 -18.83 15.86 6.09
C ASN A 598 -18.70 16.07 7.61
N ASP A 599 -17.68 15.44 8.23
CA ASP A 599 -17.53 15.37 9.68
C ASP A 599 -16.05 15.25 10.07
N ALA A 600 -15.77 15.11 11.36
CA ALA A 600 -14.43 14.86 11.88
C ALA A 600 -13.86 13.53 11.33
N CYS A 601 -12.55 13.51 11.06
CA CYS A 601 -11.86 12.26 10.73
C CYS A 601 -11.87 11.29 11.93
N ALA A 602 -11.66 9.98 11.68
CA ALA A 602 -11.51 8.98 12.72
C ALA A 602 -10.39 9.32 13.73
N ILE A 603 -9.32 9.95 13.25
CA ILE A 603 -8.31 10.62 14.07
C ILE A 603 -8.59 12.12 13.97
N GLU A 604 -9.39 12.65 14.89
CA GLU A 604 -9.84 14.05 14.88
C GLU A 604 -8.70 15.05 15.00
N ARG A 605 -7.62 14.67 15.70
CA ARG A 605 -6.46 15.54 15.92
C ARG A 605 -5.16 14.78 15.75
N LYS A 606 -4.26 15.31 14.92
CA LYS A 606 -2.90 14.80 14.73
C LYS A 606 -1.89 15.91 15.01
N GLY A 607 -1.11 15.77 16.09
CA GLY A 607 -0.30 16.87 16.60
C GLY A 607 -1.19 18.05 17.01
N ASP A 608 -0.90 19.24 16.49
CA ASP A 608 -1.66 20.47 16.78
C ASP A 608 -2.79 20.76 15.77
N TYR A 609 -3.07 19.83 14.84
CA TYR A 609 -4.04 20.05 13.78
C TYR A 609 -5.31 19.23 13.99
N PHE A 610 -6.46 19.91 14.01
CA PHE A 610 -7.78 19.31 13.88
C PHE A 610 -7.99 18.87 12.44
N ARG A 611 -8.70 17.76 12.23
CA ARG A 611 -8.90 17.13 10.93
C ARG A 611 -10.39 16.83 10.72
N HIS A 612 -10.94 17.38 9.65
CA HIS A 612 -12.27 17.04 9.15
C HIS A 612 -12.17 16.58 7.70
N HIS A 613 -13.13 15.79 7.25
CA HIS A 613 -13.14 15.29 5.90
C HIS A 613 -14.50 15.39 5.23
N ILE A 614 -14.47 15.45 3.91
CA ILE A 614 -15.64 15.35 3.05
C ILE A 614 -15.43 14.10 2.20
N LEU A 615 -16.25 13.08 2.43
CA LEU A 615 -16.22 11.85 1.63
C LEU A 615 -17.23 11.96 0.51
N LEU A 616 -16.75 11.86 -0.72
CA LEU A 616 -17.53 11.97 -1.94
C LEU A 616 -17.56 10.63 -2.67
N ARG A 617 -18.71 10.29 -3.24
CA ARG A 617 -18.92 9.07 -4.02
C ARG A 617 -19.59 9.37 -5.34
N SER A 618 -19.24 8.64 -6.41
CA SER A 618 -19.97 8.66 -7.66
C SER A 618 -19.82 7.37 -8.44
N LEU A 619 -20.89 6.95 -9.11
CA LEU A 619 -20.88 5.88 -10.12
C LEU A 619 -20.28 6.37 -11.46
N ARG A 620 -20.06 7.68 -11.60
CA ARG A 620 -19.52 8.35 -12.80
C ARG A 620 -18.15 8.98 -12.48
N PRO A 621 -17.03 8.23 -12.66
CA PRO A 621 -15.69 8.68 -12.24
C PRO A 621 -15.29 10.05 -12.81
N GLY A 622 -15.53 10.27 -14.11
CA GLY A 622 -15.19 11.53 -14.78
C GLY A 622 -15.97 12.74 -14.22
N LYS A 623 -17.25 12.53 -13.87
CA LYS A 623 -18.08 13.58 -13.25
C LYS A 623 -17.55 13.94 -11.85
N LEU A 624 -17.22 12.93 -11.05
CA LEU A 624 -16.64 13.13 -9.71
C LEU A 624 -15.38 13.99 -9.77
N GLN A 625 -14.43 13.63 -10.62
CA GLN A 625 -13.19 14.38 -10.78
C GLN A 625 -13.44 15.83 -11.27
N ALA A 626 -14.32 16.00 -12.25
CA ALA A 626 -14.63 17.33 -12.79
C ALA A 626 -15.26 18.26 -11.74
N VAL A 627 -16.24 17.75 -10.97
CA VAL A 627 -16.91 18.51 -9.90
C VAL A 627 -15.90 18.89 -8.82
N VAL A 628 -15.10 17.94 -8.34
CA VAL A 628 -14.10 18.17 -7.30
C VAL A 628 -13.02 19.16 -7.78
N ALA A 629 -12.51 18.98 -9.01
CA ALA A 629 -11.52 19.89 -9.60
C ALA A 629 -12.04 21.33 -9.68
N ARG A 630 -13.30 21.50 -10.09
CA ARG A 630 -13.95 22.81 -10.17
C ARG A 630 -14.21 23.40 -8.79
N ALA A 631 -14.67 22.60 -7.83
CA ALA A 631 -14.88 23.02 -6.45
C ALA A 631 -13.58 23.53 -5.82
N LEU A 632 -12.48 22.76 -5.93
CA LEU A 632 -11.16 23.15 -5.45
C LEU A 632 -10.60 24.39 -6.16
N GLY A 633 -10.95 24.60 -7.43
CA GLY A 633 -10.55 25.80 -8.18
C GLY A 633 -11.26 27.08 -7.73
N LEU A 634 -12.50 26.97 -7.26
CA LEU A 634 -13.32 28.07 -6.78
C LEU A 634 -13.20 28.30 -5.27
N PHE A 635 -12.81 27.28 -4.53
CA PHE A 635 -12.68 27.34 -3.08
C PHE A 635 -11.50 28.20 -2.65
N LYS A 636 -11.79 29.32 -2.00
CA LYS A 636 -10.76 30.15 -1.37
C LYS A 636 -10.39 29.54 -0.02
N VAL A 637 -9.22 28.88 0.00
CA VAL A 637 -8.72 28.23 1.23
C VAL A 637 -8.44 29.29 2.30
N PRO A 638 -9.10 29.22 3.47
CA PRO A 638 -8.83 30.16 4.56
C PRO A 638 -7.38 30.04 5.06
N SER A 639 -6.83 31.18 5.56
CA SER A 639 -5.48 31.18 6.12
C SER A 639 -5.35 30.16 7.26
N GLY A 640 -4.27 29.37 7.24
CA GLY A 640 -4.01 28.33 8.26
C GLY A 640 -4.78 27.01 8.04
N ILE A 641 -5.54 26.88 6.96
CA ILE A 641 -6.17 25.63 6.54
C ILE A 641 -5.34 24.98 5.42
N TYR A 642 -5.21 23.68 5.50
CA TYR A 642 -4.59 22.84 4.47
C TYR A 642 -5.65 21.87 3.94
N VAL A 643 -5.69 21.69 2.63
CA VAL A 643 -6.61 20.75 1.95
C VAL A 643 -5.77 19.63 1.34
N GLU A 644 -6.08 18.40 1.71
CA GLU A 644 -5.48 17.19 1.17
C GLU A 644 -6.54 16.47 0.33
N VAL A 645 -6.16 16.06 -0.87
CA VAL A 645 -7.04 15.34 -1.79
C VAL A 645 -6.58 13.89 -1.90
N ASP A 646 -7.50 12.95 -1.65
CA ASP A 646 -7.25 11.52 -1.81
C ASP A 646 -8.27 10.91 -2.77
N ILE A 647 -7.81 10.65 -3.98
CA ILE A 647 -8.58 9.94 -5.02
C ILE A 647 -8.43 8.45 -4.78
N ASP A 648 -9.54 7.73 -4.72
CA ASP A 648 -9.58 6.30 -4.40
C ASP A 648 -8.83 5.98 -3.10
N PRO A 649 -9.31 6.50 -1.95
CA PRO A 649 -8.66 6.29 -0.67
C PRO A 649 -8.63 4.79 -0.33
N MET A 650 -7.45 4.32 0.09
CA MET A 650 -7.28 2.93 0.57
C MET A 650 -7.54 2.81 2.07
N GLN A 651 -7.52 3.91 2.80
CA GLN A 651 -7.81 3.96 4.24
C GLN A 651 -8.59 5.22 4.56
N MET A 652 -9.58 5.10 5.44
CA MET A 652 -10.45 6.20 5.85
C MET A 652 -10.04 6.79 7.22
N LEU A 653 -8.96 6.29 7.83
CA LEU A 653 -8.46 6.68 9.16
C LEU A 653 -7.54 7.90 9.13
#